data_777052eb8080b824a57440aee6496ee4
#
_entry.id   777052eb8080b824a57440aee6496ee4
#
_cell.length_a   1.000
_cell.length_b   1.000
_cell.length_c   1.000
_cell.angle_alpha   90.00
_cell.angle_beta   90.00
_cell.angle_gamma   90.00
#
_symmetry.space_group_name_H-M   'P 1'
#
loop_
_entity.id
_entity.type
_entity.pdbx_description
1 polymer ?
#
loop_
_entity_poly.entity_id
_entity_poly.type
_entity_poly.pdbx_seq_one_letter_code
_entity_poly.pdbx_strand_id
1 'polypeptide(L)'
;MDIIKKLAQELAIKEEQAKAAVQLIDEGNTIPFIARYRKEMTGALNDETLRNLHERLLYLRNLEEKKEQVINAITEQDKMTDELKKKILAAETLVAVDDLYRPYRPKKQTRATKAKEKGLEPLANILLLQATSKSMEEEAQSFVDEAKGVVNAKEALAGAKDIIAEMIADKADYRKSIRNCTMKQGRLVVKAKDEKAESVYEMYYDFSEELSKITGYRVLAINRGEKEKFLTVKVEAPDAQIVNALNKTMVHDNPNTKTLMEETVLDAYNRLIAPAIERDIRSEMTEKAQEGAITVFGKNLKQLLMQPPMEGRTVLGWDPAFRTGCKLAVVDPTGKVLDTVVVYPTAPQCKVEQAKKTVHEMIKKYHVSVISVGNGTACRESEQVITELIKEIPEKVAYVIVNEAGASVYSASKLATEEFPEFDVGQRSAASIARRLQDPLAELVKIEPKAIGVGQYQHDMNQKRLEEALNGVVEDCVNKVGVDLNTASVPLLSYVSGISKAVAKNIVAYREENGRFHTRKELLKVPKLGPKAFLQCAGFLRIPGGEEPLDNTSVHPESYEAAAKLLKDLGYTSESIRNGGLSTLHSQITNEKATAESLGVGEMTLHDIVEELEKPGRDPRSEMPKPVLRTDVLEMKDLKEGMVLKGTVRNVIDFGAFVDIGVHQDGLVHISQMTERYIKHPLEVVSVGDIVDVQVMSVDLNKKRIQLTMKIDHSK
;
A
#
# COMPACT_ATOMS: atom_id res chain seq x y z
N MET A 1 -8.47 -10.67 -26.11
CA MET A 1 -9.12 -11.12 -24.84
C MET A 1 -10.31 -10.20 -24.58
N ASP A 2 -11.41 -10.73 -24.05
CA ASP A 2 -12.50 -9.86 -23.55
C ASP A 2 -12.13 -9.35 -22.15
N ILE A 3 -11.68 -8.12 -22.07
CA ILE A 3 -11.19 -7.49 -20.84
C ILE A 3 -12.32 -7.36 -19.82
N ILE A 4 -13.54 -7.00 -20.25
CA ILE A 4 -14.68 -6.82 -19.33
C ILE A 4 -15.03 -8.13 -18.64
N LYS A 5 -15.14 -9.22 -19.40
CA LYS A 5 -15.41 -10.53 -18.88
C LYS A 5 -14.31 -11.03 -17.94
N LYS A 6 -13.05 -10.77 -18.27
CA LYS A 6 -11.90 -11.13 -17.42
C LYS A 6 -11.92 -10.38 -16.10
N LEU A 7 -12.16 -9.07 -16.13
CA LEU A 7 -12.30 -8.24 -14.92
C LEU A 7 -13.44 -8.73 -14.03
N ALA A 8 -14.61 -9.01 -14.62
CA ALA A 8 -15.76 -9.49 -13.87
C ALA A 8 -15.47 -10.81 -13.15
N GLN A 9 -14.78 -11.75 -13.81
CA GLN A 9 -14.39 -13.04 -13.22
C GLN A 9 -13.36 -12.88 -12.10
N GLU A 10 -12.31 -12.09 -12.33
CA GLU A 10 -11.21 -11.93 -11.35
C GLU A 10 -11.64 -11.18 -10.09
N LEU A 11 -12.53 -10.19 -10.22
CA LEU A 11 -13.03 -9.37 -9.12
C LEU A 11 -14.34 -9.87 -8.50
N ALA A 12 -14.88 -11.00 -9.01
CA ALA A 12 -16.15 -11.57 -8.58
C ALA A 12 -17.34 -10.58 -8.63
N ILE A 13 -17.40 -9.75 -9.68
CA ILE A 13 -18.48 -8.78 -9.96
C ILE A 13 -19.22 -9.16 -11.24
N LYS A 14 -20.38 -8.55 -11.48
CA LYS A 14 -21.14 -8.77 -12.70
C LYS A 14 -20.47 -8.09 -13.90
N GLU A 15 -20.63 -8.68 -15.10
CA GLU A 15 -20.07 -8.09 -16.34
C GLU A 15 -20.62 -6.67 -16.61
N GLU A 16 -21.90 -6.43 -16.30
CA GLU A 16 -22.52 -5.12 -16.43
C GLU A 16 -21.90 -4.09 -15.50
N GLN A 17 -21.56 -4.48 -14.26
CA GLN A 17 -20.86 -3.60 -13.32
C GLN A 17 -19.44 -3.25 -13.80
N ALA A 18 -18.70 -4.26 -14.28
CA ALA A 18 -17.38 -4.05 -14.85
C ALA A 18 -17.42 -3.12 -16.06
N LYS A 19 -18.40 -3.34 -16.96
CA LYS A 19 -18.59 -2.49 -18.17
C LYS A 19 -18.90 -1.05 -17.80
N ALA A 20 -19.84 -0.81 -16.89
CA ALA A 20 -20.20 0.53 -16.43
C ALA A 20 -19.02 1.24 -15.75
N ALA A 21 -18.29 0.53 -14.89
CA ALA A 21 -17.12 1.09 -14.22
C ALA A 21 -16.02 1.48 -15.21
N VAL A 22 -15.71 0.60 -16.19
CA VAL A 22 -14.71 0.88 -17.24
C VAL A 22 -15.14 2.07 -18.09
N GLN A 23 -16.41 2.16 -18.48
CA GLN A 23 -16.93 3.30 -19.24
C GLN A 23 -16.74 4.61 -18.47
N LEU A 24 -17.13 4.66 -17.20
CA LEU A 24 -16.98 5.85 -16.35
C LEU A 24 -15.52 6.27 -16.18
N ILE A 25 -14.62 5.31 -16.02
CA ILE A 25 -13.17 5.56 -15.95
C ILE A 25 -12.65 6.14 -17.26
N ASP A 26 -13.07 5.60 -18.39
CA ASP A 26 -12.64 6.06 -19.73
C ASP A 26 -13.19 7.47 -20.06
N GLU A 27 -14.34 7.83 -19.52
CA GLU A 27 -14.88 9.20 -19.55
C GLU A 27 -14.07 10.18 -18.68
N GLY A 28 -13.11 9.65 -17.89
CA GLY A 28 -12.20 10.40 -17.03
C GLY A 28 -12.83 10.82 -15.69
N ASN A 29 -13.77 10.05 -15.20
CA ASN A 29 -14.28 10.22 -13.84
C ASN A 29 -13.28 9.64 -12.83
N THR A 30 -13.15 10.28 -11.68
CA THR A 30 -12.30 9.83 -10.57
C THR A 30 -12.95 8.68 -9.81
N ILE A 31 -12.14 7.84 -9.17
CA ILE A 31 -12.63 6.69 -8.39
C ILE A 31 -13.58 7.14 -7.26
N PRO A 32 -13.24 8.15 -6.42
CA PRO A 32 -14.15 8.60 -5.37
C PRO A 32 -15.49 9.11 -5.89
N PHE A 33 -15.47 9.81 -7.04
CA PHE A 33 -16.71 10.31 -7.66
C PHE A 33 -17.59 9.14 -8.16
N ILE A 34 -17.00 8.14 -8.80
CA ILE A 34 -17.74 6.95 -9.26
C ILE A 34 -18.35 6.23 -8.06
N ALA A 35 -17.54 5.96 -7.03
CA ALA A 35 -17.96 5.23 -5.84
C ALA A 35 -19.11 5.93 -5.08
N ARG A 36 -19.09 7.26 -5.03
CA ARG A 36 -20.08 8.03 -4.26
C ARG A 36 -21.30 8.41 -5.09
N TYR A 37 -21.12 8.90 -6.32
CA TYR A 37 -22.17 9.56 -7.10
C TYR A 37 -22.60 8.81 -8.37
N ARG A 38 -22.07 7.63 -8.61
CA ARG A 38 -22.45 6.77 -9.76
C ARG A 38 -22.79 5.32 -9.34
N LYS A 39 -23.27 5.18 -8.08
CA LYS A 39 -23.63 3.89 -7.47
C LYS A 39 -24.68 3.13 -8.28
N GLU A 40 -25.69 3.81 -8.78
CA GLU A 40 -26.77 3.21 -9.60
C GLU A 40 -26.21 2.55 -10.87
N MET A 41 -25.23 3.20 -11.51
CA MET A 41 -24.62 2.67 -12.75
C MET A 41 -23.71 1.47 -12.47
N THR A 42 -22.97 1.51 -11.36
CA THR A 42 -21.96 0.50 -11.01
C THR A 42 -22.50 -0.61 -10.10
N GLY A 43 -23.77 -0.52 -9.67
CA GLY A 43 -24.34 -1.45 -8.68
C GLY A 43 -23.59 -1.38 -7.34
N ALA A 44 -23.29 -0.17 -6.86
CA ALA A 44 -22.63 0.14 -5.59
C ALA A 44 -21.23 -0.48 -5.40
N LEU A 45 -20.41 -0.52 -6.44
CA LEU A 45 -19.00 -0.85 -6.29
C LEU A 45 -18.31 0.17 -5.38
N ASN A 46 -17.60 -0.32 -4.36
CA ASN A 46 -16.88 0.52 -3.41
C ASN A 46 -15.51 0.99 -3.98
N ASP A 47 -14.89 1.95 -3.30
CA ASP A 47 -13.59 2.55 -3.69
C ASP A 47 -12.52 1.48 -3.90
N GLU A 48 -12.39 0.51 -3.00
CA GLU A 48 -11.38 -0.55 -3.07
C GLU A 48 -11.58 -1.43 -4.32
N THR A 49 -12.81 -1.85 -4.59
CA THR A 49 -13.14 -2.65 -5.77
C THR A 49 -12.89 -1.87 -7.06
N LEU A 50 -13.26 -0.59 -7.11
CA LEU A 50 -13.02 0.28 -8.27
C LEU A 50 -11.52 0.55 -8.50
N ARG A 51 -10.72 0.71 -7.44
CA ARG A 51 -9.25 0.83 -7.58
C ARG A 51 -8.63 -0.44 -8.10
N ASN A 52 -9.00 -1.59 -7.55
CA ASN A 52 -8.54 -2.89 -8.02
C ASN A 52 -8.93 -3.12 -9.49
N LEU A 53 -10.15 -2.73 -9.87
CA LEU A 53 -10.63 -2.80 -11.24
C LEU A 53 -9.79 -1.90 -12.17
N HIS A 54 -9.52 -0.66 -11.77
CA HIS A 54 -8.74 0.27 -12.57
C HIS A 54 -7.30 -0.22 -12.76
N GLU A 55 -6.64 -0.67 -11.70
CA GLU A 55 -5.28 -1.22 -11.77
C GLU A 55 -5.24 -2.45 -12.68
N ARG A 56 -6.21 -3.36 -12.51
CA ARG A 56 -6.29 -4.57 -13.33
C ARG A 56 -6.62 -4.28 -14.78
N LEU A 57 -7.46 -3.29 -15.04
CA LEU A 57 -7.78 -2.77 -16.38
C LEU A 57 -6.51 -2.28 -17.09
N LEU A 58 -5.69 -1.47 -16.41
CA LEU A 58 -4.43 -0.99 -16.96
C LEU A 58 -3.47 -2.14 -17.27
N TYR A 59 -3.36 -3.14 -16.39
CA TYR A 59 -2.56 -4.33 -16.64
C TYR A 59 -3.03 -5.11 -17.87
N LEU A 60 -4.34 -5.36 -17.99
CA LEU A 60 -4.91 -6.12 -19.09
C LEU A 60 -4.77 -5.38 -20.44
N ARG A 61 -4.93 -4.05 -20.44
CA ARG A 61 -4.67 -3.21 -21.61
C ARG A 61 -3.21 -3.27 -22.05
N ASN A 62 -2.28 -3.16 -21.10
CA ASN A 62 -0.85 -3.32 -21.37
C ASN A 62 -0.51 -4.73 -21.89
N LEU A 63 -1.17 -5.78 -21.36
CA LEU A 63 -1.00 -7.14 -21.87
C LEU A 63 -1.47 -7.27 -23.33
N GLU A 64 -2.63 -6.73 -23.68
CA GLU A 64 -3.12 -6.78 -25.06
C GLU A 64 -2.25 -5.96 -26.01
N GLU A 65 -1.80 -4.78 -25.61
CA GLU A 65 -0.84 -3.97 -26.37
C GLU A 65 0.49 -4.72 -26.59
N LYS A 66 1.00 -5.38 -25.55
CA LYS A 66 2.20 -6.20 -25.66
C LYS A 66 2.04 -7.36 -26.61
N LYS A 67 0.88 -8.05 -26.61
CA LYS A 67 0.57 -9.12 -27.59
C LYS A 67 0.61 -8.59 -29.01
N GLU A 68 -0.01 -7.45 -29.25
CA GLU A 68 -0.02 -6.82 -30.57
C GLU A 68 1.39 -6.46 -31.04
N GLN A 69 2.20 -5.81 -30.18
CA GLN A 69 3.60 -5.50 -30.45
C GLN A 69 4.40 -6.75 -30.82
N VAL A 70 4.22 -7.84 -30.07
CA VAL A 70 4.93 -9.10 -30.31
C VAL A 70 4.47 -9.76 -31.61
N ILE A 71 3.17 -9.78 -31.90
CA ILE A 71 2.65 -10.31 -33.16
C ILE A 71 3.24 -9.53 -34.34
N ASN A 72 3.25 -8.20 -34.29
CA ASN A 72 3.79 -7.36 -35.35
C ASN A 72 5.30 -7.62 -35.55
N ALA A 73 6.08 -7.65 -34.45
CA ALA A 73 7.52 -7.89 -34.51
C ALA A 73 7.90 -9.27 -35.07
N ILE A 74 7.08 -10.30 -34.86
CA ILE A 74 7.33 -11.65 -35.42
C ILE A 74 6.86 -11.70 -36.88
N THR A 75 5.77 -10.99 -37.22
CA THR A 75 5.26 -10.88 -38.61
C THR A 75 6.27 -10.18 -39.50
N GLU A 76 6.90 -9.10 -39.04
CA GLU A 76 7.99 -8.39 -39.76
C GLU A 76 9.20 -9.29 -40.04
N GLN A 77 9.38 -10.38 -39.30
CA GLN A 77 10.44 -11.37 -39.51
C GLN A 77 10.01 -12.53 -40.44
N ASP A 78 8.81 -12.49 -41.01
CA ASP A 78 8.18 -13.57 -41.81
C ASP A 78 8.14 -14.92 -41.08
N LYS A 79 8.05 -14.91 -39.72
CA LYS A 79 8.06 -16.11 -38.87
C LYS A 79 6.72 -16.36 -38.15
N MET A 80 5.70 -15.54 -38.40
CA MET A 80 4.41 -15.71 -37.77
C MET A 80 3.66 -16.90 -38.36
N THR A 81 3.15 -17.75 -37.48
CA THR A 81 2.26 -18.86 -37.85
C THR A 81 0.90 -18.70 -37.15
N ASP A 82 -0.17 -19.27 -37.73
CA ASP A 82 -1.50 -19.23 -37.14
C ASP A 82 -1.55 -19.87 -35.76
N GLU A 83 -0.78 -20.95 -35.53
CA GLU A 83 -0.68 -21.61 -34.24
C GLU A 83 -0.02 -20.70 -33.19
N LEU A 84 1.10 -20.06 -33.55
CA LEU A 84 1.82 -19.13 -32.67
C LEU A 84 0.97 -17.93 -32.33
N LYS A 85 0.28 -17.35 -33.34
CA LYS A 85 -0.65 -16.25 -33.14
C LYS A 85 -1.78 -16.61 -32.14
N LYS A 86 -2.36 -17.81 -32.28
CA LYS A 86 -3.37 -18.31 -31.31
C LYS A 86 -2.79 -18.45 -29.90
N LYS A 87 -1.54 -19.00 -29.75
CA LYS A 87 -0.88 -19.11 -28.44
C LYS A 87 -0.63 -17.74 -27.80
N ILE A 88 -0.16 -16.74 -28.59
CA ILE A 88 0.07 -15.39 -28.08
C ILE A 88 -1.24 -14.73 -27.65
N LEU A 89 -2.29 -14.81 -28.45
CA LEU A 89 -3.61 -14.27 -28.11
C LEU A 89 -4.23 -14.94 -26.88
N ALA A 90 -3.97 -16.21 -26.66
CA ALA A 90 -4.45 -16.97 -25.50
C ALA A 90 -3.62 -16.76 -24.23
N ALA A 91 -2.44 -16.13 -24.32
CA ALA A 91 -1.60 -15.86 -23.15
C ALA A 91 -2.31 -14.94 -22.16
N GLU A 92 -2.27 -15.28 -20.87
CA GLU A 92 -2.96 -14.53 -19.79
C GLU A 92 -2.02 -13.67 -18.96
N THR A 93 -0.70 -13.75 -19.20
CA THR A 93 0.33 -13.01 -18.47
C THR A 93 1.40 -12.48 -19.41
N LEU A 94 2.03 -11.36 -19.02
CA LEU A 94 3.18 -10.79 -19.73
C LEU A 94 4.33 -11.80 -19.84
N VAL A 95 4.57 -12.60 -18.79
CA VAL A 95 5.61 -13.63 -18.77
C VAL A 95 5.34 -14.70 -19.84
N ALA A 96 4.09 -15.13 -20.01
CA ALA A 96 3.72 -16.09 -21.06
C ALA A 96 3.93 -15.51 -22.47
N VAL A 97 3.63 -14.24 -22.69
CA VAL A 97 3.89 -13.54 -23.95
C VAL A 97 5.39 -13.44 -24.21
N ASP A 98 6.18 -13.08 -23.18
CA ASP A 98 7.63 -12.97 -23.30
C ASP A 98 8.31 -14.32 -23.57
N ASP A 99 7.84 -15.42 -22.97
CA ASP A 99 8.32 -16.78 -23.26
C ASP A 99 8.04 -17.18 -24.72
N LEU A 100 6.84 -16.82 -25.26
CA LEU A 100 6.50 -17.07 -26.67
C LEU A 100 7.31 -16.20 -27.64
N TYR A 101 7.64 -14.97 -27.25
CA TYR A 101 8.44 -14.05 -28.06
C TYR A 101 9.94 -14.35 -28.04
N ARG A 102 10.42 -15.06 -27.01
CA ARG A 102 11.84 -15.28 -26.73
C ARG A 102 12.65 -15.83 -27.93
N PRO A 103 12.19 -16.82 -28.70
CA PRO A 103 12.90 -17.31 -29.89
C PRO A 103 13.09 -16.26 -31.00
N TYR A 104 12.22 -15.24 -31.04
CA TYR A 104 12.15 -14.23 -32.10
C TYR A 104 12.76 -12.90 -31.69
N ARG A 105 13.06 -12.72 -30.37
CA ARG A 105 13.67 -11.49 -29.86
C ARG A 105 15.08 -11.31 -30.42
N PRO A 106 15.44 -10.12 -30.93
CA PRO A 106 16.80 -9.81 -31.33
C PRO A 106 17.79 -10.12 -30.19
N LYS A 107 18.70 -11.02 -30.42
CA LYS A 107 19.71 -11.40 -29.43
C LYS A 107 21.04 -10.72 -29.72
N LYS A 108 21.72 -10.25 -28.68
CA LYS A 108 23.15 -9.92 -28.78
C LYS A 108 23.94 -11.20 -29.02
N GLN A 109 25.22 -11.10 -29.47
CA GLN A 109 26.07 -12.24 -29.77
C GLN A 109 26.05 -13.27 -28.63
N THR A 110 25.33 -14.38 -28.84
CA THR A 110 25.35 -15.57 -28.00
C THR A 110 26.33 -16.59 -28.50
N ARG A 111 26.61 -17.67 -27.72
CA ARG A 111 27.41 -18.79 -28.22
C ARG A 111 26.74 -19.46 -29.44
N ALA A 112 25.42 -19.60 -29.39
CA ALA A 112 24.63 -20.16 -30.48
C ALA A 112 24.67 -19.29 -31.76
N THR A 113 24.54 -17.96 -31.65
CA THR A 113 24.65 -17.07 -32.81
C THR A 113 26.02 -17.14 -33.44
N LYS A 114 27.10 -17.17 -32.63
CA LYS A 114 28.46 -17.35 -33.13
C LYS A 114 28.65 -18.69 -33.82
N ALA A 115 28.05 -19.76 -33.28
CA ALA A 115 28.13 -21.09 -33.90
C ALA A 115 27.36 -21.14 -35.23
N LYS A 116 26.22 -20.44 -35.34
CA LYS A 116 25.47 -20.28 -36.60
C LYS A 116 26.29 -19.52 -37.65
N GLU A 117 26.92 -18.41 -37.26
CA GLU A 117 27.83 -17.64 -38.14
C GLU A 117 28.99 -18.50 -38.66
N LYS A 118 29.49 -19.46 -37.90
CA LYS A 118 30.48 -20.42 -38.30
C LYS A 118 29.93 -21.54 -39.22
N GLY A 119 28.62 -21.56 -39.47
CA GLY A 119 27.98 -22.54 -40.36
C GLY A 119 27.68 -23.89 -39.71
N LEU A 120 27.58 -23.96 -38.37
CA LEU A 120 27.38 -25.22 -37.62
C LEU A 120 25.90 -25.60 -37.45
N GLU A 121 24.94 -24.84 -37.98
CA GLU A 121 23.49 -25.14 -37.88
C GLU A 121 23.11 -26.47 -38.55
N PRO A 122 23.65 -26.86 -39.73
CA PRO A 122 23.36 -28.20 -40.29
C PRO A 122 23.88 -29.34 -39.39
N LEU A 123 25.03 -29.22 -38.74
CA LEU A 123 25.52 -30.21 -37.77
C LEU A 123 24.61 -30.30 -36.55
N ALA A 124 24.12 -29.17 -36.04
CA ALA A 124 23.12 -29.12 -34.96
C ALA A 124 21.82 -29.83 -35.38
N ASN A 125 21.38 -29.69 -36.62
CA ASN A 125 20.20 -30.40 -37.16
C ASN A 125 20.43 -31.90 -37.25
N ILE A 126 21.60 -32.38 -37.67
CA ILE A 126 21.93 -33.83 -37.67
C ILE A 126 21.87 -34.40 -36.26
N LEU A 127 22.45 -33.71 -35.27
CA LEU A 127 22.40 -34.11 -33.87
C LEU A 127 20.96 -34.08 -33.32
N LEU A 128 20.17 -33.09 -33.69
CA LEU A 128 18.79 -32.96 -33.24
C LEU A 128 17.87 -34.03 -33.81
N LEU A 129 18.06 -34.42 -35.09
CA LEU A 129 17.28 -35.46 -35.74
C LEU A 129 17.62 -36.86 -35.18
N GLN A 130 18.82 -37.06 -34.64
CA GLN A 130 19.26 -38.29 -34.00
C GLN A 130 19.06 -39.56 -34.86
N ALA A 131 19.14 -39.42 -36.19
CA ALA A 131 18.88 -40.48 -37.15
C ALA A 131 20.18 -41.01 -37.84
N THR A 132 21.35 -40.44 -37.50
CA THR A 132 22.62 -40.82 -38.13
C THR A 132 23.07 -42.20 -37.69
N SER A 133 23.66 -42.95 -38.62
CA SER A 133 24.37 -44.21 -38.38
C SER A 133 25.87 -44.05 -38.13
N LYS A 134 26.42 -42.84 -38.38
CA LYS A 134 27.82 -42.49 -38.13
C LYS A 134 28.03 -41.97 -36.73
N SER A 135 29.27 -42.03 -36.25
CA SER A 135 29.59 -41.30 -34.99
C SER A 135 29.48 -39.80 -35.19
N MET A 136 29.13 -39.07 -34.13
CA MET A 136 29.01 -37.61 -34.22
C MET A 136 30.35 -36.93 -34.47
N GLU A 137 31.47 -37.58 -34.12
CA GLU A 137 32.84 -37.12 -34.46
C GLU A 137 33.09 -37.19 -35.97
N GLU A 138 32.64 -38.26 -36.61
CA GLU A 138 32.75 -38.41 -38.08
C GLU A 138 31.86 -37.38 -38.82
N GLU A 139 30.64 -37.15 -38.32
CA GLU A 139 29.78 -36.14 -38.91
C GLU A 139 30.38 -34.74 -38.73
N ALA A 140 30.93 -34.41 -37.56
CA ALA A 140 31.53 -33.12 -37.25
C ALA A 140 32.81 -32.82 -38.04
N GLN A 141 33.53 -33.85 -38.49
CA GLN A 141 34.74 -33.66 -39.25
C GLN A 141 34.50 -32.91 -40.57
N SER A 142 33.35 -33.06 -41.17
CA SER A 142 32.94 -32.37 -42.40
C SER A 142 32.64 -30.88 -42.21
N PHE A 143 32.55 -30.44 -40.96
CA PHE A 143 32.26 -29.03 -40.58
C PHE A 143 33.51 -28.32 -40.01
N VAL A 144 34.68 -28.95 -40.04
CA VAL A 144 35.92 -28.31 -39.65
C VAL A 144 36.31 -27.31 -40.76
N ASP A 145 36.45 -26.04 -40.39
CA ASP A 145 36.79 -24.94 -41.30
C ASP A 145 37.57 -23.88 -40.50
N GLU A 146 38.90 -23.92 -40.65
CA GLU A 146 39.79 -22.99 -39.96
C GLU A 146 39.56 -21.54 -40.36
N ALA A 147 39.10 -21.28 -41.59
CA ALA A 147 38.78 -19.93 -42.04
C ALA A 147 37.58 -19.33 -41.32
N LYS A 148 36.66 -20.17 -40.85
CA LYS A 148 35.53 -19.80 -40.02
C LYS A 148 35.80 -19.96 -38.51
N GLY A 149 37.05 -20.33 -38.15
CA GLY A 149 37.43 -20.50 -36.75
C GLY A 149 36.89 -21.78 -36.11
N VAL A 150 36.74 -22.86 -36.89
CA VAL A 150 36.41 -24.21 -36.41
C VAL A 150 37.62 -25.10 -36.66
N VAL A 151 38.45 -25.27 -35.66
CA VAL A 151 39.79 -25.92 -35.80
C VAL A 151 39.70 -27.44 -35.78
N ASN A 152 38.70 -28.03 -35.14
CA ASN A 152 38.56 -29.47 -34.97
C ASN A 152 37.09 -29.89 -34.77
N ALA A 153 36.83 -31.20 -34.91
CA ALA A 153 35.51 -31.78 -34.73
C ALA A 153 34.87 -31.49 -33.34
N LYS A 154 35.71 -31.44 -32.29
CA LYS A 154 35.23 -31.12 -30.92
C LYS A 154 34.65 -29.71 -30.81
N GLU A 155 35.30 -28.74 -31.45
CA GLU A 155 34.77 -27.37 -31.51
C GLU A 155 33.48 -27.29 -32.35
N ALA A 156 33.40 -28.03 -33.46
CA ALA A 156 32.19 -28.14 -34.26
C ALA A 156 31.04 -28.72 -33.45
N LEU A 157 31.26 -29.80 -32.72
CA LEU A 157 30.24 -30.38 -31.82
C LEU A 157 29.86 -29.43 -30.66
N ALA A 158 30.79 -28.72 -30.07
CA ALA A 158 30.52 -27.75 -29.03
C ALA A 158 29.59 -26.63 -29.56
N GLY A 159 29.86 -26.12 -30.76
CA GLY A 159 28.99 -25.13 -31.41
C GLY A 159 27.60 -25.66 -31.76
N ALA A 160 27.50 -26.90 -32.26
CA ALA A 160 26.22 -27.56 -32.54
C ALA A 160 25.40 -27.75 -31.23
N LYS A 161 26.06 -28.18 -30.15
CA LYS A 161 25.43 -28.29 -28.80
C LYS A 161 24.93 -26.94 -28.30
N ASP A 162 25.70 -25.85 -28.47
CA ASP A 162 25.28 -24.51 -28.06
C ASP A 162 24.03 -24.04 -28.82
N ILE A 163 23.90 -24.36 -30.12
CA ILE A 163 22.69 -24.04 -30.91
C ILE A 163 21.46 -24.80 -30.36
N ILE A 164 21.61 -26.11 -30.11
CA ILE A 164 20.51 -26.94 -29.59
C ILE A 164 20.13 -26.52 -28.16
N ALA A 165 21.14 -26.26 -27.31
CA ALA A 165 20.87 -25.81 -25.93
C ALA A 165 20.07 -24.50 -25.89
N GLU A 166 20.39 -23.52 -26.76
CA GLU A 166 19.59 -22.29 -26.86
C GLU A 166 18.20 -22.58 -27.39
N MET A 167 18.05 -23.46 -28.38
CA MET A 167 16.72 -23.82 -28.91
C MET A 167 15.84 -24.50 -27.85
N ILE A 168 16.41 -25.40 -27.03
CA ILE A 168 15.69 -26.01 -25.89
C ILE A 168 15.29 -24.95 -24.89
N ALA A 169 16.19 -24.04 -24.53
CA ALA A 169 15.96 -22.98 -23.55
C ALA A 169 14.91 -21.96 -23.98
N ASP A 170 14.71 -21.79 -25.29
CA ASP A 170 13.74 -20.85 -25.84
C ASP A 170 12.34 -21.44 -26.02
N LYS A 171 12.14 -22.74 -25.82
CA LYS A 171 10.81 -23.36 -25.91
C LYS A 171 9.91 -22.93 -24.75
N ALA A 172 8.85 -22.15 -25.04
CA ALA A 172 7.91 -21.64 -24.07
C ALA A 172 7.23 -22.74 -23.24
N ASP A 173 6.86 -23.86 -23.86
CA ASP A 173 6.20 -24.99 -23.19
C ASP A 173 7.12 -25.63 -22.13
N TYR A 174 8.41 -25.76 -22.42
CA TYR A 174 9.40 -26.27 -21.45
C TYR A 174 9.56 -25.30 -20.30
N ARG A 175 9.74 -23.99 -20.58
CA ARG A 175 9.87 -22.97 -19.55
C ARG A 175 8.65 -22.94 -18.62
N LYS A 176 7.44 -22.97 -19.19
CA LYS A 176 6.19 -23.02 -18.43
C LYS A 176 6.12 -24.25 -17.53
N SER A 177 6.43 -25.43 -18.08
CA SER A 177 6.40 -26.69 -17.33
C SER A 177 7.42 -26.69 -16.18
N ILE A 178 8.66 -26.26 -16.45
CA ILE A 178 9.75 -26.20 -15.48
C ILE A 178 9.41 -25.18 -14.37
N ARG A 179 8.92 -23.98 -14.74
CA ARG A 179 8.50 -22.96 -13.76
C ARG A 179 7.41 -23.50 -12.83
N ASN A 180 6.38 -24.16 -13.40
CA ASN A 180 5.29 -24.74 -12.61
C ASN A 180 5.78 -25.88 -11.70
N CYS A 181 6.69 -26.73 -12.18
CA CYS A 181 7.28 -27.78 -11.39
C CYS A 181 8.09 -27.22 -10.22
N THR A 182 8.95 -26.23 -10.51
CA THR A 182 9.77 -25.55 -9.49
C THR A 182 8.91 -24.83 -8.45
N MET A 183 7.87 -24.10 -8.86
CA MET A 183 6.94 -23.43 -7.92
C MET A 183 6.23 -24.40 -6.98
N LYS A 184 5.87 -25.59 -7.47
CA LYS A 184 5.13 -26.58 -6.67
C LYS A 184 6.03 -27.40 -5.73
N GLN A 185 7.23 -27.73 -6.13
CA GLN A 185 8.09 -28.70 -5.45
C GLN A 185 9.45 -28.11 -5.01
N GLY A 186 9.78 -26.90 -5.48
CA GLY A 186 11.03 -26.23 -5.12
C GLY A 186 11.01 -25.64 -3.74
N ARG A 187 12.19 -25.33 -3.25
CA ARG A 187 12.43 -24.73 -1.94
C ARG A 187 13.27 -23.47 -2.06
N LEU A 188 12.96 -22.47 -1.24
CA LEU A 188 13.86 -21.35 -1.00
C LEU A 188 14.85 -21.76 0.06
N VAL A 189 16.13 -21.77 -0.28
CA VAL A 189 17.23 -22.13 0.63
C VAL A 189 18.06 -20.89 0.89
N VAL A 190 18.26 -20.60 2.15
CA VAL A 190 19.00 -19.42 2.62
C VAL A 190 20.11 -19.87 3.55
N LYS A 191 21.29 -19.31 3.33
CA LYS A 191 22.47 -19.57 4.17
C LYS A 191 23.16 -18.28 4.55
N ALA A 192 23.77 -18.24 5.72
CA ALA A 192 24.65 -17.16 6.10
C ALA A 192 25.85 -17.08 5.16
N LYS A 193 26.31 -15.87 4.86
CA LYS A 193 27.64 -15.69 4.25
C LYS A 193 28.77 -15.85 5.24
N ASP A 194 28.53 -15.45 6.48
CA ASP A 194 29.40 -15.67 7.63
C ASP A 194 28.52 -16.06 8.83
N GLU A 195 28.62 -17.30 9.26
CA GLU A 195 27.83 -17.85 10.36
C GLU A 195 28.16 -17.22 11.73
N LYS A 196 29.29 -16.51 11.83
CA LYS A 196 29.73 -15.85 13.07
C LYS A 196 29.30 -14.39 13.15
N ALA A 197 28.75 -13.83 12.08
CA ALA A 197 28.30 -12.45 12.05
C ALA A 197 27.00 -12.30 12.85
N GLU A 198 26.99 -11.46 13.86
CA GLU A 198 25.77 -11.11 14.58
C GLU A 198 24.88 -10.21 13.71
N SER A 199 23.63 -10.60 13.50
CA SER A 199 22.67 -9.80 12.76
C SER A 199 21.21 -10.09 13.15
N VAL A 200 20.31 -9.24 12.73
CA VAL A 200 18.87 -9.46 12.87
C VAL A 200 18.33 -10.61 12.00
N TYR A 201 19.17 -11.18 11.14
CA TYR A 201 18.84 -12.24 10.19
C TYR A 201 19.27 -13.64 10.66
N GLU A 202 19.76 -13.83 11.87
CA GLU A 202 20.25 -15.11 12.39
C GLU A 202 19.25 -16.26 12.23
N MET A 203 17.95 -15.97 12.35
CA MET A 203 16.88 -16.95 12.13
C MET A 203 16.84 -17.51 10.70
N TYR A 204 17.53 -16.87 9.75
CA TYR A 204 17.60 -17.28 8.34
C TYR A 204 18.99 -17.85 7.94
N TYR A 205 19.92 -18.02 8.87
CA TYR A 205 21.30 -18.46 8.56
C TYR A 205 21.38 -19.90 8.04
N ASP A 206 20.44 -20.75 8.43
CA ASP A 206 20.21 -22.08 7.89
C ASP A 206 18.70 -22.31 7.73
N PHE A 207 18.12 -21.72 6.70
CA PHE A 207 16.69 -21.72 6.50
C PHE A 207 16.31 -22.35 5.16
N SER A 208 15.28 -23.19 5.19
CA SER A 208 14.73 -23.80 3.99
C SER A 208 13.21 -23.95 4.10
N GLU A 209 12.48 -23.43 3.13
CA GLU A 209 11.02 -23.52 3.08
C GLU A 209 10.52 -23.76 1.66
N GLU A 210 9.40 -24.50 1.52
CA GLU A 210 8.76 -24.71 0.21
C GLU A 210 8.28 -23.39 -0.39
N LEU A 211 8.53 -23.17 -1.68
CA LEU A 211 8.13 -21.94 -2.38
C LEU A 211 6.62 -21.67 -2.30
N SER A 212 5.81 -22.74 -2.27
CA SER A 212 4.35 -22.66 -2.18
C SER A 212 3.82 -22.24 -0.81
N LYS A 213 4.64 -22.33 0.25
CA LYS A 213 4.24 -22.08 1.64
C LYS A 213 4.86 -20.82 2.24
N ILE A 214 5.94 -20.33 1.65
CA ILE A 214 6.66 -19.17 2.21
C ILE A 214 5.79 -17.93 2.25
N THR A 215 5.81 -17.24 3.38
CA THR A 215 5.03 -16.01 3.60
C THR A 215 5.75 -14.78 3.07
N GLY A 216 4.98 -13.75 2.66
CA GLY A 216 5.52 -12.54 2.06
C GLY A 216 6.51 -11.80 2.95
N TYR A 217 6.26 -11.69 4.25
CA TYR A 217 7.19 -11.01 5.16
C TYR A 217 8.55 -11.69 5.26
N ARG A 218 8.61 -13.03 5.16
CA ARG A 218 9.88 -13.78 5.12
C ARG A 218 10.64 -13.48 3.84
N VAL A 219 9.94 -13.46 2.69
CA VAL A 219 10.54 -13.09 1.41
C VAL A 219 11.19 -11.70 1.50
N LEU A 220 10.50 -10.72 2.07
CA LEU A 220 11.02 -9.35 2.22
C LEU A 220 12.21 -9.29 3.18
N ALA A 221 12.14 -9.99 4.31
CA ALA A 221 13.25 -10.07 5.28
C ALA A 221 14.49 -10.71 4.65
N ILE A 222 14.32 -11.83 3.95
CA ILE A 222 15.38 -12.56 3.26
C ILE A 222 16.01 -11.71 2.17
N ASN A 223 15.20 -11.05 1.34
CA ASN A 223 15.71 -10.17 0.28
C ASN A 223 16.53 -9.00 0.85
N ARG A 224 16.12 -8.43 1.99
CA ARG A 224 16.88 -7.38 2.67
C ARG A 224 18.20 -7.92 3.23
N GLY A 225 18.19 -9.08 3.88
CA GLY A 225 19.42 -9.72 4.39
C GLY A 225 20.41 -10.08 3.28
N GLU A 226 19.93 -10.47 2.09
CA GLU A 226 20.75 -10.70 0.90
C GLU A 226 21.35 -9.39 0.36
N LYS A 227 20.54 -8.31 0.28
CA LYS A 227 20.97 -6.96 -0.14
C LYS A 227 22.03 -6.39 0.81
N GLU A 228 21.88 -6.60 2.10
CA GLU A 228 22.82 -6.21 3.15
C GLU A 228 24.03 -7.15 3.26
N LYS A 229 24.09 -8.20 2.43
CA LYS A 229 25.19 -9.18 2.30
C LYS A 229 25.38 -10.13 3.51
N PHE A 230 24.41 -10.26 4.37
CA PHE A 230 24.39 -11.27 5.43
C PHE A 230 24.00 -12.65 4.90
N LEU A 231 23.10 -12.70 3.92
CA LEU A 231 22.49 -13.93 3.42
C LEU A 231 22.91 -14.23 1.99
N THR A 232 22.89 -15.52 1.64
CA THR A 232 22.91 -16.05 0.28
C THR A 232 21.64 -16.82 0.05
N VAL A 233 20.94 -16.55 -1.04
CA VAL A 233 19.61 -17.09 -1.31
C VAL A 233 19.59 -17.84 -2.62
N LYS A 234 19.03 -19.04 -2.63
CA LYS A 234 18.89 -19.92 -3.79
C LYS A 234 17.51 -20.54 -3.85
N VAL A 235 17.03 -20.76 -5.08
CA VAL A 235 15.89 -21.64 -5.32
C VAL A 235 16.42 -23.02 -5.70
N GLU A 236 16.15 -24.01 -4.86
CA GLU A 236 16.43 -25.42 -5.18
C GLU A 236 15.21 -26.01 -5.88
N ALA A 237 15.40 -26.36 -7.15
CA ALA A 237 14.39 -27.03 -7.97
C ALA A 237 14.54 -28.56 -7.91
N PRO A 238 13.56 -29.33 -8.30
CA PRO A 238 13.67 -30.79 -8.45
C PRO A 238 14.43 -31.14 -9.74
N ASP A 239 15.72 -30.78 -9.80
CA ASP A 239 16.57 -30.81 -11.01
C ASP A 239 16.57 -32.17 -11.71
N ALA A 240 16.75 -33.27 -10.95
CA ALA A 240 16.76 -34.62 -11.50
C ALA A 240 15.44 -34.98 -12.22
N GLN A 241 14.28 -34.58 -11.63
CA GLN A 241 12.98 -34.82 -12.22
C GLN A 241 12.79 -33.99 -13.50
N ILE A 242 13.22 -32.74 -13.49
CA ILE A 242 13.13 -31.82 -14.63
C ILE A 242 14.01 -32.33 -15.79
N VAL A 243 15.27 -32.63 -15.53
CA VAL A 243 16.20 -33.14 -16.54
C VAL A 243 15.72 -34.48 -17.13
N ASN A 244 15.23 -35.40 -16.29
CA ASN A 244 14.64 -36.64 -16.76
C ASN A 244 13.40 -36.42 -17.67
N ALA A 245 12.55 -35.44 -17.34
CA ALA A 245 11.41 -35.11 -18.19
C ALA A 245 11.83 -34.52 -19.54
N LEU A 246 12.85 -33.65 -19.55
CA LEU A 246 13.44 -33.12 -20.79
C LEU A 246 14.06 -34.20 -21.62
N ASN A 247 14.87 -35.12 -21.02
CA ASN A 247 15.49 -36.23 -21.70
C ASN A 247 14.46 -37.16 -22.36
N LYS A 248 13.39 -37.52 -21.66
CA LYS A 248 12.31 -38.34 -22.24
C LYS A 248 11.67 -37.72 -23.48
N THR A 249 11.70 -36.39 -23.60
CA THR A 249 11.08 -35.67 -24.73
C THR A 249 12.07 -35.40 -25.86
N MET A 250 13.37 -35.24 -25.54
CA MET A 250 14.39 -34.74 -26.48
C MET A 250 15.38 -35.80 -26.91
N VAL A 251 15.57 -36.88 -26.15
CA VAL A 251 16.60 -37.88 -26.41
C VAL A 251 15.98 -39.15 -26.98
N HIS A 252 16.47 -39.59 -28.13
CA HIS A 252 16.11 -40.84 -28.77
C HIS A 252 17.11 -41.91 -28.42
N ASP A 253 16.74 -43.17 -28.54
CA ASP A 253 17.61 -44.30 -28.22
C ASP A 253 18.53 -44.64 -29.43
N ASN A 254 19.44 -43.71 -29.78
CA ASN A 254 20.47 -43.89 -30.79
C ASN A 254 21.85 -43.79 -30.11
N PRO A 255 22.66 -44.87 -30.12
CA PRO A 255 23.95 -44.91 -29.42
C PRO A 255 24.94 -43.84 -29.90
N ASN A 256 24.85 -43.38 -31.16
CA ASN A 256 25.76 -42.37 -31.72
C ASN A 256 25.45 -40.94 -31.26
N THR A 257 24.23 -40.66 -30.75
CA THR A 257 23.78 -39.29 -30.43
C THR A 257 23.30 -39.15 -28.99
N LYS A 258 22.86 -40.23 -28.35
CA LYS A 258 22.19 -40.25 -27.04
C LYS A 258 22.98 -39.48 -25.97
N THR A 259 24.22 -39.84 -25.75
CA THR A 259 25.08 -39.24 -24.73
C THR A 259 25.27 -37.72 -24.96
N LEU A 260 25.53 -37.34 -26.23
CA LEU A 260 25.70 -35.93 -26.60
C LEU A 260 24.41 -35.12 -26.41
N MET A 261 23.26 -35.74 -26.71
CA MET A 261 21.95 -35.06 -26.46
C MET A 261 21.63 -34.95 -24.98
N GLU A 262 21.92 -35.98 -24.17
CA GLU A 262 21.75 -35.92 -22.70
C GLU A 262 22.64 -34.81 -22.10
N GLU A 263 23.89 -34.72 -22.52
CA GLU A 263 24.79 -33.63 -22.11
C GLU A 263 24.29 -32.26 -22.56
N THR A 264 23.71 -32.16 -23.77
CA THR A 264 23.18 -30.91 -24.31
C THR A 264 21.94 -30.45 -23.56
N VAL A 265 21.03 -31.36 -23.22
CA VAL A 265 19.87 -31.10 -22.39
C VAL A 265 20.28 -30.63 -21.00
N LEU A 266 21.26 -31.31 -20.39
CA LEU A 266 21.78 -30.94 -19.08
C LEU A 266 22.42 -29.54 -19.09
N ASP A 267 23.21 -29.23 -20.12
CA ASP A 267 23.81 -27.90 -20.31
C ASP A 267 22.75 -26.82 -20.53
N ALA A 268 21.74 -27.09 -21.38
CA ALA A 268 20.63 -26.20 -21.62
C ALA A 268 19.87 -25.86 -20.29
N TYR A 269 19.62 -26.88 -19.49
CA TYR A 269 18.97 -26.71 -18.19
C TYR A 269 19.86 -25.91 -17.23
N ASN A 270 21.05 -26.36 -16.93
CA ASN A 270 21.90 -25.77 -15.89
C ASN A 270 22.38 -24.36 -16.23
N ARG A 271 22.73 -24.12 -17.49
CA ARG A 271 23.32 -22.84 -17.92
C ARG A 271 22.29 -21.81 -18.34
N LEU A 272 21.22 -22.20 -19.00
CA LEU A 272 20.29 -21.26 -19.63
C LEU A 272 18.91 -21.21 -18.94
N ILE A 273 18.33 -22.39 -18.58
CA ILE A 273 16.95 -22.46 -18.09
C ILE A 273 16.88 -22.20 -16.58
N ALA A 274 17.59 -23.00 -15.78
CA ALA A 274 17.47 -22.95 -14.32
C ALA A 274 17.77 -21.56 -13.75
N PRO A 275 18.88 -20.86 -14.13
CA PRO A 275 19.15 -19.52 -13.61
C PRO A 275 18.12 -18.46 -14.05
N ALA A 276 17.50 -18.65 -15.22
CA ALA A 276 16.46 -17.74 -15.69
C ALA A 276 15.14 -17.95 -14.93
N ILE A 277 14.73 -19.21 -14.76
CA ILE A 277 13.53 -19.58 -14.00
C ILE A 277 13.67 -19.19 -12.53
N GLU A 278 14.85 -19.37 -11.93
CA GLU A 278 15.12 -18.91 -10.56
C GLU A 278 14.88 -17.40 -10.42
N ARG A 279 15.43 -16.59 -11.34
CA ARG A 279 15.21 -15.14 -11.34
C ARG A 279 13.73 -14.78 -11.51
N ASP A 280 13.04 -15.44 -12.45
CA ASP A 280 11.62 -15.21 -12.71
C ASP A 280 10.79 -15.52 -11.45
N ILE A 281 11.03 -16.65 -10.80
CA ILE A 281 10.35 -17.07 -9.57
C ILE A 281 10.63 -16.10 -8.43
N ARG A 282 11.90 -15.73 -8.22
CA ARG A 282 12.25 -14.77 -7.17
C ARG A 282 11.64 -13.39 -7.39
N SER A 283 11.56 -12.93 -8.65
CA SER A 283 10.86 -11.68 -9.00
C SER A 283 9.38 -11.76 -8.68
N GLU A 284 8.71 -12.82 -9.12
CA GLU A 284 7.28 -13.04 -8.86
C GLU A 284 6.96 -13.12 -7.36
N MET A 285 7.78 -13.87 -6.60
CA MET A 285 7.64 -13.95 -5.14
C MET A 285 7.81 -12.58 -4.47
N THR A 286 8.79 -11.80 -4.92
CA THR A 286 9.06 -10.46 -4.40
C THR A 286 7.90 -9.51 -4.71
N GLU A 287 7.42 -9.49 -5.95
CA GLU A 287 6.29 -8.66 -6.36
C GLU A 287 5.04 -9.00 -5.55
N LYS A 288 4.71 -10.29 -5.39
CA LYS A 288 3.58 -10.75 -4.59
C LYS A 288 3.72 -10.36 -3.11
N ALA A 289 4.92 -10.49 -2.55
CA ALA A 289 5.20 -10.10 -1.16
C ALA A 289 5.07 -8.59 -0.97
N GLN A 290 5.54 -7.79 -1.92
CA GLN A 290 5.42 -6.33 -1.90
C GLN A 290 3.96 -5.89 -2.00
N GLU A 291 3.15 -6.43 -2.90
CA GLU A 291 1.73 -6.10 -3.02
C GLU A 291 0.95 -6.43 -1.75
N GLY A 292 1.23 -7.59 -1.14
CA GLY A 292 0.65 -7.95 0.16
C GLY A 292 1.01 -6.94 1.26
N ALA A 293 2.27 -6.54 1.35
CA ALA A 293 2.73 -5.55 2.32
C ALA A 293 2.14 -4.15 2.05
N ILE A 294 2.08 -3.70 0.80
CA ILE A 294 1.48 -2.41 0.41
C ILE A 294 0.00 -2.37 0.79
N THR A 295 -0.74 -3.47 0.63
CA THR A 295 -2.13 -3.57 1.08
C THR A 295 -2.26 -3.35 2.59
N VAL A 296 -1.38 -3.96 3.40
CA VAL A 296 -1.34 -3.75 4.86
C VAL A 296 -0.99 -2.30 5.18
N PHE A 297 0.01 -1.72 4.50
CA PHE A 297 0.40 -0.30 4.71
C PHE A 297 -0.75 0.64 4.39
N GLY A 298 -1.50 0.39 3.32
CA GLY A 298 -2.70 1.16 2.99
C GLY A 298 -3.74 1.12 4.11
N LYS A 299 -4.01 -0.05 4.68
CA LYS A 299 -4.94 -0.20 5.81
C LYS A 299 -4.44 0.54 7.05
N ASN A 300 -3.16 0.41 7.40
CA ASN A 300 -2.55 1.12 8.51
C ASN A 300 -2.61 2.64 8.33
N LEU A 301 -2.30 3.14 7.12
CA LEU A 301 -2.40 4.56 6.81
C LEU A 301 -3.84 5.06 6.94
N LYS A 302 -4.81 4.33 6.40
CA LYS A 302 -6.24 4.66 6.50
C LYS A 302 -6.68 4.80 7.95
N GLN A 303 -6.25 3.90 8.83
CA GLN A 303 -6.57 3.97 10.26
C GLN A 303 -5.96 5.21 10.93
N LEU A 304 -4.73 5.58 10.58
CA LEU A 304 -4.12 6.81 11.10
C LEU A 304 -4.86 8.07 10.63
N LEU A 305 -5.24 8.13 9.36
CA LEU A 305 -5.95 9.28 8.77
C LEU A 305 -7.38 9.41 9.29
N MET A 306 -8.04 8.28 9.57
CA MET A 306 -9.43 8.23 10.01
C MET A 306 -9.59 8.29 11.54
N GLN A 307 -8.52 8.54 12.30
CA GLN A 307 -8.65 8.79 13.74
C GLN A 307 -9.53 10.02 14.00
N PRO A 308 -10.41 9.95 15.02
CA PRO A 308 -11.31 11.06 15.33
C PRO A 308 -10.52 12.30 15.76
N PRO A 309 -10.87 13.48 15.25
CA PRO A 309 -10.25 14.74 15.65
C PRO A 309 -10.61 15.09 17.10
N MET A 310 -9.71 15.79 17.78
CA MET A 310 -9.90 16.30 19.13
C MET A 310 -10.08 17.81 19.08
N GLU A 311 -11.25 18.22 18.58
CA GLU A 311 -11.57 19.63 18.34
C GLU A 311 -11.80 20.45 19.63
N GLY A 312 -11.69 21.76 19.51
CA GLY A 312 -12.03 22.72 20.57
C GLY A 312 -11.06 22.79 21.74
N ARG A 313 -9.87 22.19 21.64
CA ARG A 313 -8.88 22.13 22.73
C ARG A 313 -7.60 22.89 22.40
N THR A 314 -7.05 23.58 23.41
CA THR A 314 -5.68 24.06 23.36
C THR A 314 -4.74 22.90 23.69
N VAL A 315 -3.82 22.62 22.78
CA VAL A 315 -2.90 21.47 22.83
C VAL A 315 -1.46 21.95 22.95
N LEU A 316 -0.69 21.36 23.86
CA LEU A 316 0.76 21.49 23.92
C LEU A 316 1.39 20.34 23.16
N GLY A 317 2.00 20.58 22.01
CA GLY A 317 2.82 19.60 21.30
C GLY A 317 4.20 19.48 21.95
N TRP A 318 4.64 18.26 22.15
CA TRP A 318 5.92 17.92 22.73
C TRP A 318 6.69 17.01 21.78
N ASP A 319 7.75 17.55 21.18
CA ASP A 319 8.69 16.81 20.34
C ASP A 319 9.88 16.38 21.21
N PRO A 320 9.93 15.09 21.62
CA PRO A 320 10.95 14.60 22.55
C PRO A 320 12.34 14.56 21.90
N ALA A 321 13.37 14.94 22.64
CA ALA A 321 14.75 14.77 22.19
C ALA A 321 15.70 14.73 23.39
N PHE A 322 16.85 14.08 23.21
CA PHE A 322 17.91 14.06 24.24
C PHE A 322 18.77 15.34 24.17
N ARG A 323 19.81 15.32 23.37
CA ARG A 323 20.86 16.35 23.32
C ARG A 323 20.36 17.74 22.95
N THR A 324 19.46 17.85 22.00
CA THR A 324 19.00 19.12 21.45
C THR A 324 17.89 19.78 22.27
N GLY A 325 17.42 19.13 23.34
CA GLY A 325 16.27 19.55 24.13
C GLY A 325 14.93 19.24 23.46
N CYS A 326 13.89 19.08 24.28
CA CYS A 326 12.53 18.87 23.81
C CYS A 326 11.94 20.19 23.31
N LYS A 327 11.33 20.19 22.12
CA LYS A 327 10.69 21.37 21.54
C LYS A 327 9.21 21.31 21.86
N LEU A 328 8.68 22.43 22.30
CA LEU A 328 7.29 22.56 22.71
C LEU A 328 6.61 23.63 21.86
N ALA A 329 5.35 23.39 21.50
CA ALA A 329 4.51 24.36 20.81
C ALA A 329 3.09 24.32 21.37
N VAL A 330 2.54 25.46 21.77
CA VAL A 330 1.14 25.59 22.16
C VAL A 330 0.33 25.97 20.94
N VAL A 331 -0.72 25.20 20.68
CA VAL A 331 -1.61 25.40 19.55
C VAL A 331 -3.04 25.60 20.07
N ASP A 332 -3.69 26.66 19.62
CA ASP A 332 -5.08 27.00 19.99
C ASP A 332 -6.10 26.07 19.29
N PRO A 333 -7.38 26.13 19.65
CA PRO A 333 -8.41 25.30 19.02
C PRO A 333 -8.57 25.45 17.49
N THR A 334 -8.03 26.54 16.91
CA THR A 334 -8.08 26.78 15.46
C THR A 334 -6.85 26.23 14.72
N GLY A 335 -5.88 25.67 15.44
CA GLY A 335 -4.64 25.19 14.87
C GLY A 335 -3.54 26.27 14.79
N LYS A 336 -3.76 27.48 15.31
CA LYS A 336 -2.77 28.56 15.34
C LYS A 336 -1.76 28.31 16.46
N VAL A 337 -0.46 28.46 16.15
CA VAL A 337 0.59 28.38 17.16
C VAL A 337 0.61 29.70 17.96
N LEU A 338 0.51 29.58 19.29
CA LEU A 338 0.50 30.70 20.22
C LEU A 338 1.88 30.99 20.81
N ASP A 339 2.67 29.93 21.09
CA ASP A 339 3.98 30.04 21.72
C ASP A 339 4.83 28.80 21.45
N THR A 340 6.15 28.97 21.50
CA THR A 340 7.10 27.85 21.38
C THR A 340 8.25 28.02 22.37
N VAL A 341 8.75 26.92 22.93
CA VAL A 341 9.88 26.91 23.83
C VAL A 341 10.70 25.63 23.71
N VAL A 342 11.98 25.68 24.07
CA VAL A 342 12.83 24.49 24.19
C VAL A 342 13.13 24.24 25.67
N VAL A 343 12.89 23.00 26.12
CA VAL A 343 13.18 22.56 27.48
C VAL A 343 14.14 21.37 27.49
N TYR A 344 14.87 21.17 28.56
CA TYR A 344 15.91 20.15 28.66
C TYR A 344 15.70 19.18 29.82
N PRO A 345 14.57 18.45 29.89
CA PRO A 345 14.29 17.53 30.99
C PRO A 345 15.08 16.22 30.90
N THR A 346 15.58 15.90 29.70
CA THR A 346 16.25 14.64 29.38
C THR A 346 17.77 14.73 29.41
N ALA A 347 18.44 13.59 29.40
CA ALA A 347 19.91 13.54 29.35
C ALA A 347 20.46 14.24 28.08
N PRO A 348 21.63 14.85 28.12
CA PRO A 348 22.57 14.92 29.22
C PRO A 348 22.30 16.06 30.22
N GLN A 349 21.42 17.05 29.91
CA GLN A 349 21.22 18.25 30.70
C GLN A 349 20.40 18.01 31.98
N CYS A 350 19.39 17.13 31.95
CA CYS A 350 18.53 16.73 33.07
C CYS A 350 17.97 17.89 33.92
N LYS A 351 17.56 19.00 33.27
CA LYS A 351 17.01 20.19 33.93
C LYS A 351 15.51 20.05 34.19
N VAL A 352 15.13 18.99 34.92
CA VAL A 352 13.74 18.56 35.10
C VAL A 352 12.89 19.65 35.77
N GLU A 353 13.33 20.21 36.91
CA GLU A 353 12.56 21.22 37.64
C GLU A 353 12.35 22.51 36.84
N GLN A 354 13.39 22.95 36.09
CA GLN A 354 13.24 24.10 35.21
C GLN A 354 12.23 23.82 34.09
N ALA A 355 12.28 22.63 33.51
CA ALA A 355 11.33 22.21 32.46
C ALA A 355 9.89 22.16 33.00
N LYS A 356 9.67 21.54 34.16
CA LYS A 356 8.35 21.49 34.83
C LYS A 356 7.79 22.88 35.05
N LYS A 357 8.60 23.80 35.59
CA LYS A 357 8.20 25.19 35.80
C LYS A 357 7.78 25.88 34.52
N THR A 358 8.58 25.80 33.47
CA THR A 358 8.27 26.41 32.16
C THR A 358 7.00 25.85 31.58
N VAL A 359 6.84 24.53 31.62
CA VAL A 359 5.63 23.88 31.07
C VAL A 359 4.38 24.25 31.87
N HIS A 360 4.47 24.31 33.19
CA HIS A 360 3.36 24.75 34.06
C HIS A 360 2.95 26.22 33.76
N GLU A 361 3.92 27.10 33.56
CA GLU A 361 3.64 28.49 33.15
C GLU A 361 2.91 28.58 31.82
N MET A 362 3.28 27.73 30.83
CA MET A 362 2.58 27.65 29.54
C MET A 362 1.16 27.09 29.70
N ILE A 363 1.00 26.02 30.49
CA ILE A 363 -0.32 25.41 30.77
C ILE A 363 -1.26 26.46 31.35
N LYS A 364 -0.82 27.19 32.35
CA LYS A 364 -1.58 28.24 33.02
C LYS A 364 -1.91 29.43 32.11
N LYS A 365 -0.91 29.92 31.36
CA LYS A 365 -1.04 31.10 30.48
C LYS A 365 -2.01 30.85 29.32
N TYR A 366 -1.98 29.68 28.71
CA TYR A 366 -2.75 29.35 27.51
C TYR A 366 -3.91 28.40 27.74
N HIS A 367 -4.18 28.03 28.98
CA HIS A 367 -5.25 27.09 29.36
C HIS A 367 -5.14 25.76 28.61
N VAL A 368 -3.93 25.21 28.54
CA VAL A 368 -3.67 23.92 27.90
C VAL A 368 -4.45 22.82 28.63
N SER A 369 -5.19 22.01 27.87
CA SER A 369 -5.99 20.92 28.40
C SER A 369 -5.41 19.52 28.09
N VAL A 370 -4.57 19.44 27.07
CA VAL A 370 -3.95 18.17 26.62
C VAL A 370 -2.52 18.41 26.17
N ILE A 371 -1.62 17.48 26.50
CA ILE A 371 -0.26 17.42 26.00
C ILE A 371 -0.17 16.31 24.97
N SER A 372 0.21 16.63 23.74
CA SER A 372 0.45 15.70 22.64
C SER A 372 1.94 15.38 22.56
N VAL A 373 2.35 14.16 22.87
CA VAL A 373 3.75 13.74 22.93
C VAL A 373 4.10 12.85 21.74
N GLY A 374 5.14 13.21 20.99
CA GLY A 374 5.66 12.36 19.91
C GLY A 374 6.22 11.04 20.46
N ASN A 375 6.02 9.95 19.71
CA ASN A 375 6.43 8.61 20.12
C ASN A 375 7.86 8.22 19.72
N GLY A 376 8.70 9.18 19.37
CA GLY A 376 10.08 8.95 18.94
C GLY A 376 11.09 8.87 20.07
N THR A 377 12.33 9.27 19.74
CA THR A 377 13.46 9.24 20.66
C THR A 377 13.20 10.11 21.91
N ALA A 378 13.52 9.62 23.12
CA ALA A 378 13.29 10.29 24.41
C ALA A 378 11.80 10.47 24.80
N CYS A 379 10.87 9.78 24.13
CA CYS A 379 9.44 9.81 24.47
C CYS A 379 9.21 9.34 25.92
N ARG A 380 9.86 8.27 26.33
CA ARG A 380 9.73 7.67 27.67
C ARG A 380 10.13 8.62 28.78
N GLU A 381 11.31 9.20 28.65
CA GLU A 381 11.85 10.16 29.60
C GLU A 381 10.96 11.41 29.70
N SER A 382 10.47 11.87 28.57
CA SER A 382 9.50 12.99 28.48
C SER A 382 8.19 12.64 29.18
N GLU A 383 7.66 11.44 28.93
CA GLU A 383 6.41 10.95 29.53
C GLU A 383 6.50 10.91 31.07
N GLN A 384 7.62 10.45 31.62
CA GLN A 384 7.86 10.46 33.07
C GLN A 384 7.76 11.87 33.66
N VAL A 385 8.48 12.83 33.05
CA VAL A 385 8.45 14.23 33.49
C VAL A 385 7.07 14.86 33.39
N ILE A 386 6.34 14.58 32.32
CA ILE A 386 4.97 15.06 32.12
C ILE A 386 4.04 14.48 33.19
N THR A 387 4.15 13.21 33.48
CA THR A 387 3.30 12.55 34.48
C THR A 387 3.54 13.07 35.89
N GLU A 388 4.82 13.28 36.25
CA GLU A 388 5.16 13.93 37.51
C GLU A 388 4.58 15.35 37.58
N LEU A 389 4.75 16.15 36.54
CA LEU A 389 4.19 17.50 36.45
C LEU A 389 2.67 17.52 36.63
N ILE A 390 1.93 16.63 35.91
CA ILE A 390 0.47 16.56 35.99
C ILE A 390 -0.01 16.26 37.42
N LYS A 391 0.74 15.47 38.20
CA LYS A 391 0.42 15.18 39.61
C LYS A 391 0.70 16.36 40.54
N GLU A 392 1.63 17.24 40.21
CA GLU A 392 2.06 18.37 41.02
C GLU A 392 1.22 19.65 40.80
N ILE A 393 0.56 19.79 39.64
CA ILE A 393 -0.19 21.01 39.26
C ILE A 393 -1.68 20.88 39.55
N PRO A 394 -2.37 22.00 39.85
CA PRO A 394 -3.81 22.00 40.12
C PRO A 394 -4.67 21.91 38.85
N GLU A 395 -4.13 22.25 37.68
CA GLU A 395 -4.83 22.23 36.41
C GLU A 395 -5.11 20.79 35.96
N LYS A 396 -6.33 20.53 35.46
CA LYS A 396 -6.71 19.22 34.90
C LYS A 396 -6.15 19.08 33.47
N VAL A 397 -4.97 18.52 33.38
CA VAL A 397 -4.30 18.24 32.11
C VAL A 397 -4.16 16.74 31.93
N ALA A 398 -4.39 16.27 30.71
CA ALA A 398 -4.09 14.89 30.33
C ALA A 398 -3.00 14.87 29.22
N TYR A 399 -2.41 13.72 28.95
CA TYR A 399 -1.50 13.58 27.83
C TYR A 399 -1.90 12.41 26.93
N VAL A 400 -1.41 12.46 25.68
CA VAL A 400 -1.59 11.42 24.66
C VAL A 400 -0.29 11.24 23.92
N ILE A 401 0.10 9.98 23.71
CA ILE A 401 1.22 9.65 22.84
C ILE A 401 0.71 9.64 21.39
N VAL A 402 1.31 10.45 20.53
CA VAL A 402 0.94 10.61 19.13
C VAL A 402 2.03 10.05 18.22
N ASN A 403 1.62 9.38 17.16
CA ASN A 403 2.56 8.89 16.15
C ASN A 403 3.21 10.08 15.43
N GLU A 404 4.53 10.24 15.57
CA GLU A 404 5.30 11.34 14.95
C GLU A 404 5.85 10.99 13.55
N ALA A 405 5.52 9.80 13.01
CA ALA A 405 6.04 9.38 11.70
C ALA A 405 5.85 10.45 10.63
N GLY A 406 6.92 10.76 9.90
CA GLY A 406 6.94 11.80 8.89
C GLY A 406 6.97 13.26 9.43
N ALA A 407 6.91 13.53 10.74
CA ALA A 407 6.97 14.88 11.27
C ALA A 407 8.30 15.57 10.91
N SER A 408 9.41 14.84 10.93
CA SER A 408 10.73 15.34 10.51
C SER A 408 10.77 15.67 9.00
N VAL A 409 10.06 14.90 8.17
CA VAL A 409 9.96 15.18 6.73
C VAL A 409 9.15 16.45 6.48
N TYR A 410 8.01 16.59 7.16
CA TYR A 410 7.20 17.81 7.10
C TYR A 410 7.99 19.04 7.55
N SER A 411 8.59 18.99 8.74
CA SER A 411 9.26 20.15 9.35
C SER A 411 10.44 20.68 8.52
N ALA A 412 11.11 19.80 7.76
CA ALA A 412 12.17 20.16 6.82
C ALA A 412 11.66 20.56 5.42
N SER A 413 10.35 20.44 5.14
CA SER A 413 9.78 20.70 3.83
C SER A 413 9.67 22.20 3.51
N LYS A 414 9.57 22.51 2.21
CA LYS A 414 9.28 23.85 1.74
C LYS A 414 7.93 24.36 2.26
N LEU A 415 6.92 23.49 2.31
CA LEU A 415 5.61 23.81 2.83
C LEU A 415 5.67 24.29 4.29
N ALA A 416 6.39 23.56 5.16
CA ALA A 416 6.54 23.95 6.56
C ALA A 416 7.33 25.25 6.71
N THR A 417 8.30 25.52 5.82
CA THR A 417 9.03 26.79 5.78
C THR A 417 8.15 27.96 5.36
N GLU A 418 7.27 27.76 4.40
CA GLU A 418 6.28 28.77 3.97
C GLU A 418 5.22 29.01 5.07
N GLU A 419 4.80 27.95 5.77
CA GLU A 419 3.80 28.03 6.86
C GLU A 419 4.39 28.69 8.13
N PHE A 420 5.65 28.42 8.43
CA PHE A 420 6.35 28.92 9.63
C PHE A 420 7.77 29.41 9.27
N PRO A 421 7.90 30.57 8.62
CA PRO A 421 9.21 31.08 8.19
C PRO A 421 10.16 31.41 9.37
N GLU A 422 9.58 31.80 10.51
CA GLU A 422 10.37 32.22 11.71
C GLU A 422 10.73 31.02 12.62
N PHE A 423 10.17 29.82 12.38
CA PHE A 423 10.43 28.67 13.25
C PHE A 423 11.56 27.79 12.70
N ASP A 424 12.30 27.20 13.62
CA ASP A 424 13.24 26.14 13.29
C ASP A 424 12.51 24.80 13.01
N VAL A 425 13.26 23.80 12.56
CA VAL A 425 12.72 22.47 12.21
C VAL A 425 12.05 21.81 13.43
N GLY A 426 12.61 21.96 14.62
CA GLY A 426 12.07 21.35 15.84
C GLY A 426 10.77 22.02 16.30
N GLN A 427 10.68 23.35 16.22
CA GLN A 427 9.44 24.07 16.53
C GLN A 427 8.31 23.72 15.56
N ARG A 428 8.62 23.58 14.27
CA ARG A 428 7.65 23.10 13.27
C ARG A 428 7.18 21.66 13.55
N SER A 429 8.10 20.80 14.00
CA SER A 429 7.77 19.42 14.39
C SER A 429 6.83 19.42 15.60
N ALA A 430 7.11 20.17 16.65
CA ALA A 430 6.26 20.27 17.85
C ALA A 430 4.85 20.80 17.50
N ALA A 431 4.76 21.81 16.64
CA ALA A 431 3.48 22.33 16.14
C ALA A 431 2.69 21.26 15.38
N SER A 432 3.38 20.48 14.53
CA SER A 432 2.76 19.38 13.80
C SER A 432 2.25 18.28 14.74
N ILE A 433 3.01 17.90 15.76
CA ILE A 433 2.60 16.90 16.78
C ILE A 433 1.34 17.37 17.52
N ALA A 434 1.22 18.66 17.86
CA ALA A 434 -0.01 19.20 18.46
C ALA A 434 -1.20 19.13 17.52
N ARG A 435 -1.03 19.56 16.27
CA ARG A 435 -2.09 19.60 15.26
C ARG A 435 -2.58 18.22 14.83
N ARG A 436 -1.70 17.19 14.86
CA ARG A 436 -2.10 15.80 14.60
C ARG A 436 -3.12 15.27 15.58
N LEU A 437 -3.11 15.77 16.81
CA LEU A 437 -4.13 15.42 17.80
C LEU A 437 -5.45 16.16 17.52
N GLN A 438 -5.36 17.41 17.05
CA GLN A 438 -6.55 18.21 16.75
C GLN A 438 -7.27 17.70 15.50
N ASP A 439 -6.56 17.48 14.39
CA ASP A 439 -7.07 16.83 13.18
C ASP A 439 -5.95 16.05 12.47
N PRO A 440 -5.88 14.72 12.67
CA PRO A 440 -4.89 13.86 12.04
C PRO A 440 -4.89 13.94 10.52
N LEU A 441 -6.07 13.94 9.89
CA LEU A 441 -6.19 13.97 8.43
C LEU A 441 -5.64 15.29 7.86
N ALA A 442 -6.09 16.42 8.40
CA ALA A 442 -5.68 17.75 7.92
C ALA A 442 -4.17 17.99 8.04
N GLU A 443 -3.52 17.40 9.03
CA GLU A 443 -2.07 17.53 9.23
C GLU A 443 -1.26 16.50 8.43
N LEU A 444 -1.68 15.23 8.40
CA LEU A 444 -0.93 14.16 7.72
C LEU A 444 -0.92 14.30 6.20
N VAL A 445 -1.94 14.90 5.59
CA VAL A 445 -1.97 15.18 4.14
C VAL A 445 -0.87 16.16 3.68
N LYS A 446 -0.23 16.88 4.61
CA LYS A 446 0.92 17.75 4.33
C LYS A 446 2.20 16.96 4.08
N ILE A 447 2.22 15.68 4.43
CA ILE A 447 3.35 14.77 4.32
C ILE A 447 3.13 13.85 3.12
N GLU A 448 4.19 13.62 2.36
CA GLU A 448 4.16 12.61 1.31
C GLU A 448 3.82 11.23 1.91
N PRO A 449 2.74 10.54 1.47
CA PRO A 449 2.23 9.35 2.16
C PRO A 449 3.27 8.25 2.36
N LYS A 450 4.20 8.06 1.40
CA LYS A 450 5.29 7.09 1.51
C LYS A 450 6.33 7.44 2.59
N ALA A 451 6.34 8.68 3.11
CA ALA A 451 7.21 9.10 4.20
C ALA A 451 6.57 8.88 5.59
N ILE A 452 5.29 8.54 5.64
CA ILE A 452 4.61 8.13 6.87
C ILE A 452 4.95 6.66 7.13
N GLY A 453 5.61 6.37 8.27
CA GLY A 453 5.98 5.00 8.64
C GLY A 453 4.74 4.19 9.04
N VAL A 454 4.29 3.31 8.16
CA VAL A 454 3.08 2.48 8.35
C VAL A 454 3.35 0.98 8.28
N GLY A 455 4.62 0.57 8.14
CA GLY A 455 4.99 -0.85 8.16
C GLY A 455 6.47 -1.11 7.95
N GLN A 456 6.85 -2.38 8.20
CA GLN A 456 8.22 -2.85 8.02
C GLN A 456 8.58 -2.99 6.54
N TYR A 457 9.85 -2.83 6.19
CA TYR A 457 10.38 -2.95 4.83
C TYR A 457 9.81 -1.92 3.82
N GLN A 458 9.13 -0.86 4.28
CA GLN A 458 8.53 0.16 3.43
C GLN A 458 9.54 0.79 2.44
N HIS A 459 10.80 0.97 2.84
CA HIS A 459 11.86 1.51 2.01
C HIS A 459 12.42 0.50 0.98
N ASP A 460 12.12 -0.79 1.13
CA ASP A 460 12.56 -1.85 0.22
C ASP A 460 11.52 -2.16 -0.88
N MET A 461 10.36 -1.52 -0.81
CA MET A 461 9.30 -1.67 -1.81
C MET A 461 9.61 -0.95 -3.12
N ASN A 462 8.88 -1.30 -4.18
CA ASN A 462 8.78 -0.46 -5.37
C ASN A 462 8.17 0.89 -4.99
N GLN A 463 9.00 1.94 -4.94
CA GLN A 463 8.60 3.24 -4.42
C GLN A 463 7.50 3.93 -5.25
N LYS A 464 7.46 3.69 -6.56
CA LYS A 464 6.40 4.22 -7.44
C LYS A 464 5.07 3.56 -7.11
N ARG A 465 5.06 2.22 -7.02
CA ARG A 465 3.85 1.45 -6.69
C ARG A 465 3.33 1.78 -5.29
N LEU A 466 4.24 1.90 -4.32
CA LEU A 466 3.91 2.31 -2.96
C LEU A 466 3.25 3.70 -2.94
N GLU A 467 3.84 4.67 -3.65
CA GLU A 467 3.32 6.04 -3.74
C GLU A 467 1.92 6.08 -4.35
N GLU A 468 1.70 5.37 -5.46
CA GLU A 468 0.40 5.27 -6.11
C GLU A 468 -0.67 4.69 -5.17
N ALA A 469 -0.36 3.59 -4.49
CA ALA A 469 -1.28 2.94 -3.57
C ALA A 469 -1.62 3.82 -2.35
N LEU A 470 -0.61 4.41 -1.70
CA LEU A 470 -0.83 5.22 -0.51
C LEU A 470 -1.51 6.57 -0.82
N ASN A 471 -1.20 7.19 -1.97
CA ASN A 471 -1.93 8.37 -2.43
C ASN A 471 -3.42 8.07 -2.65
N GLY A 472 -3.74 6.91 -3.21
CA GLY A 472 -5.12 6.45 -3.35
C GLY A 472 -5.84 6.35 -2.01
N VAL A 473 -5.18 5.82 -0.98
CA VAL A 473 -5.76 5.75 0.37
C VAL A 473 -6.04 7.13 0.96
N VAL A 474 -5.11 8.08 0.79
CA VAL A 474 -5.33 9.47 1.26
C VAL A 474 -6.50 10.11 0.52
N GLU A 475 -6.57 9.95 -0.80
CA GLU A 475 -7.67 10.45 -1.62
C GLU A 475 -9.02 9.89 -1.14
N ASP A 476 -9.11 8.59 -0.89
CA ASP A 476 -10.33 7.94 -0.39
C ASP A 476 -10.74 8.49 0.99
N CYS A 477 -9.78 8.68 1.92
CA CYS A 477 -10.05 9.23 3.24
C CYS A 477 -10.56 10.67 3.17
N VAL A 478 -9.89 11.53 2.39
CA VAL A 478 -10.27 12.95 2.24
C VAL A 478 -11.66 13.09 1.64
N ASN A 479 -11.97 12.34 0.58
CA ASN A 479 -13.28 12.41 -0.07
C ASN A 479 -14.39 11.76 0.77
N LYS A 480 -14.07 10.76 1.60
CA LYS A 480 -15.01 10.16 2.52
C LYS A 480 -15.40 11.10 3.68
N VAL A 481 -14.43 11.83 4.23
CA VAL A 481 -14.64 12.80 5.32
C VAL A 481 -15.34 14.04 4.80
N GLY A 482 -14.98 14.49 3.58
CA GLY A 482 -15.38 15.78 3.04
C GLY A 482 -14.50 16.91 3.57
N VAL A 483 -14.45 18.02 2.85
CA VAL A 483 -13.50 19.10 3.10
C VAL A 483 -14.22 20.45 3.21
N ASP A 484 -13.98 21.18 4.29
CA ASP A 484 -14.45 22.56 4.39
C ASP A 484 -13.68 23.48 3.43
N LEU A 485 -14.39 24.03 2.45
CA LEU A 485 -13.84 24.88 1.41
C LEU A 485 -13.17 26.16 1.94
N ASN A 486 -13.66 26.67 3.06
CA ASN A 486 -13.21 27.94 3.63
C ASN A 486 -11.99 27.80 4.57
N THR A 487 -11.72 26.61 5.10
CA THR A 487 -10.62 26.40 6.05
C THR A 487 -9.51 25.49 5.53
N ALA A 488 -9.81 24.69 4.51
CA ALA A 488 -8.88 23.68 3.99
C ALA A 488 -7.58 24.27 3.45
N SER A 489 -6.48 23.56 3.72
CA SER A 489 -5.16 23.87 3.17
C SER A 489 -5.01 23.41 1.72
N VAL A 490 -4.04 23.96 1.00
CA VAL A 490 -3.72 23.53 -0.38
C VAL A 490 -3.44 22.02 -0.46
N PRO A 491 -2.64 21.39 0.43
CA PRO A 491 -2.46 19.94 0.43
C PRO A 491 -3.77 19.18 0.58
N LEU A 492 -4.64 19.55 1.51
CA LEU A 492 -5.92 18.88 1.73
C LEU A 492 -6.83 18.98 0.50
N LEU A 493 -6.96 20.17 -0.06
CA LEU A 493 -7.74 20.40 -1.30
C LEU A 493 -7.21 19.60 -2.48
N SER A 494 -5.90 19.37 -2.58
CA SER A 494 -5.29 18.65 -3.70
C SER A 494 -5.64 17.15 -3.74
N TYR A 495 -6.19 16.59 -2.66
CA TYR A 495 -6.71 15.23 -2.60
C TYR A 495 -8.23 15.13 -2.85
N VAL A 496 -8.90 16.27 -2.98
CA VAL A 496 -10.33 16.27 -3.34
C VAL A 496 -10.46 15.86 -4.81
N SER A 497 -11.40 14.97 -5.07
CA SER A 497 -11.75 14.48 -6.41
C SER A 497 -11.82 15.61 -7.44
N GLY A 498 -11.11 15.49 -8.54
CA GLY A 498 -11.13 16.48 -9.61
C GLY A 498 -10.32 17.77 -9.35
N ILE A 499 -9.66 17.92 -8.21
CA ILE A 499 -8.86 19.11 -7.88
C ILE A 499 -7.36 18.81 -8.03
N SER A 500 -6.72 19.46 -8.99
CA SER A 500 -5.26 19.42 -9.13
C SER A 500 -4.58 20.38 -8.12
N LYS A 501 -3.27 20.17 -7.87
CA LYS A 501 -2.46 21.11 -7.05
C LYS A 501 -2.58 22.58 -7.49
N ALA A 502 -2.66 22.83 -8.79
CA ALA A 502 -2.79 24.18 -9.33
C ALA A 502 -4.17 24.76 -9.00
N VAL A 503 -5.23 23.98 -9.14
CA VAL A 503 -6.60 24.39 -8.79
C VAL A 503 -6.72 24.60 -7.28
N ALA A 504 -6.15 23.73 -6.44
CA ALA A 504 -6.12 23.90 -5.00
C ALA A 504 -5.50 25.25 -4.57
N LYS A 505 -4.36 25.61 -5.18
CA LYS A 505 -3.74 26.93 -4.95
C LYS A 505 -4.65 28.10 -5.39
N ASN A 506 -5.33 27.96 -6.53
CA ASN A 506 -6.22 28.99 -7.02
C ASN A 506 -7.47 29.15 -6.11
N ILE A 507 -7.98 28.05 -5.53
CA ILE A 507 -9.09 28.11 -4.55
C ILE A 507 -8.66 28.93 -3.33
N VAL A 508 -7.48 28.64 -2.78
CA VAL A 508 -6.97 29.37 -1.61
C VAL A 508 -6.74 30.85 -1.94
N ALA A 509 -6.07 31.15 -3.06
CA ALA A 509 -5.86 32.53 -3.51
C ALA A 509 -7.21 33.28 -3.72
N TYR A 510 -8.17 32.62 -4.34
CA TYR A 510 -9.50 33.22 -4.58
C TYR A 510 -10.17 33.62 -3.26
N ARG A 511 -10.16 32.75 -2.22
CA ARG A 511 -10.77 33.08 -0.93
C ARG A 511 -9.99 34.16 -0.15
N GLU A 512 -8.66 34.25 -0.34
CA GLU A 512 -7.86 35.31 0.25
C GLU A 512 -8.15 36.68 -0.39
N GLU A 513 -8.41 36.73 -1.67
CA GLU A 513 -8.72 37.93 -2.43
C GLU A 513 -10.19 38.38 -2.31
N ASN A 514 -11.12 37.43 -2.33
CA ASN A 514 -12.58 37.70 -2.45
C ASN A 514 -13.37 37.41 -1.17
N GLY A 515 -12.70 36.91 -0.10
CA GLY A 515 -13.36 36.45 1.10
C GLY A 515 -13.84 35.01 1.02
N ARG A 516 -14.62 34.61 2.02
CA ARG A 516 -15.12 33.24 2.13
C ARG A 516 -16.09 32.90 0.99
N PHE A 517 -16.10 31.64 0.59
CA PHE A 517 -17.13 31.10 -0.29
C PHE A 517 -18.48 31.01 0.44
N HIS A 518 -19.56 31.43 -0.19
CA HIS A 518 -20.91 31.37 0.32
C HIS A 518 -21.71 30.23 -0.31
N THR A 519 -21.40 29.86 -1.55
CA THR A 519 -22.02 28.76 -2.27
C THR A 519 -20.98 27.94 -3.04
N ARG A 520 -21.27 26.64 -3.26
CA ARG A 520 -20.44 25.77 -4.12
C ARG A 520 -20.35 26.29 -5.56
N LYS A 521 -21.38 26.98 -6.05
CA LYS A 521 -21.39 27.55 -7.42
C LYS A 521 -20.28 28.59 -7.65
N GLU A 522 -19.82 29.25 -6.59
CA GLU A 522 -18.71 30.21 -6.68
C GLU A 522 -17.38 29.57 -7.09
N LEU A 523 -17.23 28.26 -6.91
CA LEU A 523 -16.06 27.52 -7.43
C LEU A 523 -15.87 27.69 -8.94
N LEU A 524 -16.94 27.87 -9.70
CA LEU A 524 -16.85 28.12 -11.14
C LEU A 524 -16.19 29.46 -11.49
N LYS A 525 -16.03 30.37 -10.52
CA LYS A 525 -15.26 31.61 -10.68
C LYS A 525 -13.77 31.43 -10.45
N VAL A 526 -13.34 30.27 -9.90
CA VAL A 526 -11.94 29.98 -9.61
C VAL A 526 -11.18 29.67 -10.91
N PRO A 527 -10.02 30.31 -11.16
CA PRO A 527 -9.23 30.05 -12.35
C PRO A 527 -8.84 28.56 -12.51
N LYS A 528 -8.99 28.02 -13.71
CA LYS A 528 -8.72 26.61 -14.08
C LYS A 528 -9.67 25.57 -13.47
N LEU A 529 -10.71 25.96 -12.77
CA LEU A 529 -11.76 25.07 -12.29
C LEU A 529 -12.95 25.16 -13.26
N GLY A 530 -12.95 24.30 -14.26
CA GLY A 530 -14.03 24.23 -15.26
C GLY A 530 -15.20 23.34 -14.82
N PRO A 531 -16.29 23.28 -15.63
CA PRO A 531 -17.50 22.51 -15.28
C PRO A 531 -17.24 21.04 -14.97
N LYS A 532 -16.30 20.37 -15.68
CA LYS A 532 -15.95 18.97 -15.44
C LYS A 532 -15.29 18.81 -14.07
N ALA A 533 -14.38 19.68 -13.69
CA ALA A 533 -13.74 19.64 -12.38
C ALA A 533 -14.75 19.97 -11.26
N PHE A 534 -15.64 20.94 -11.49
CA PHE A 534 -16.73 21.26 -10.56
C PHE A 534 -17.62 20.04 -10.30
N LEU A 535 -18.06 19.35 -11.37
CA LEU A 535 -18.84 18.12 -11.25
C LEU A 535 -18.15 17.08 -10.38
N GLN A 536 -16.83 16.91 -10.53
CA GLN A 536 -16.08 15.90 -9.79
C GLN A 536 -15.87 16.28 -8.31
N CYS A 537 -15.74 17.58 -7.98
CA CYS A 537 -15.32 18.01 -6.64
C CYS A 537 -16.47 18.52 -5.75
N ALA A 538 -17.53 19.06 -6.33
CA ALA A 538 -18.53 19.85 -5.60
C ALA A 538 -19.17 19.10 -4.42
N GLY A 539 -19.50 17.83 -4.59
CA GLY A 539 -20.12 17.04 -3.53
C GLY A 539 -19.19 16.70 -2.34
N PHE A 540 -17.87 16.82 -2.52
CA PHE A 540 -16.88 16.56 -1.48
C PHE A 540 -16.44 17.81 -0.74
N LEU A 541 -16.81 19.00 -1.22
CA LEU A 541 -16.51 20.28 -0.60
C LEU A 541 -17.71 20.78 0.18
N ARG A 542 -17.51 21.17 1.44
CA ARG A 542 -18.56 21.65 2.34
C ARG A 542 -18.39 23.12 2.64
N ILE A 543 -19.51 23.82 2.87
CA ILE A 543 -19.55 25.23 3.25
C ILE A 543 -20.43 25.39 4.49
N PRO A 544 -19.88 25.16 5.70
CA PRO A 544 -20.63 25.40 6.93
C PRO A 544 -21.10 26.86 7.01
N GLY A 545 -22.43 27.05 7.28
CA GLY A 545 -23.02 28.38 7.34
C GLY A 545 -23.06 29.14 6.01
N GLY A 546 -23.02 28.43 4.88
CA GLY A 546 -23.22 28.97 3.52
C GLY A 546 -24.65 29.43 3.27
N GLU A 547 -24.90 30.07 2.12
CA GLU A 547 -26.24 30.52 1.73
C GLU A 547 -27.19 29.35 1.43
N GLU A 548 -26.67 28.32 0.75
CA GLU A 548 -27.39 27.09 0.43
C GLU A 548 -27.13 26.02 1.53
N PRO A 549 -28.15 25.61 2.31
CA PRO A 549 -27.96 24.63 3.38
C PRO A 549 -27.41 23.27 2.90
N LEU A 550 -27.78 22.85 1.68
CA LEU A 550 -27.28 21.61 1.08
C LEU A 550 -25.77 21.64 0.80
N ASP A 551 -25.17 22.83 0.72
CA ASP A 551 -23.71 22.96 0.53
C ASP A 551 -22.91 22.48 1.76
N ASN A 552 -23.57 22.31 2.92
CA ASN A 552 -22.95 21.70 4.12
C ASN A 552 -23.20 20.18 4.22
N THR A 553 -23.68 19.54 3.17
CA THR A 553 -23.94 18.10 3.11
C THR A 553 -23.05 17.44 2.06
N SER A 554 -23.03 16.11 1.98
CA SER A 554 -22.43 15.40 0.85
C SER A 554 -23.40 15.19 -0.33
N VAL A 555 -24.60 15.78 -0.29
CA VAL A 555 -25.51 15.75 -1.45
C VAL A 555 -24.87 16.46 -2.62
N HIS A 556 -24.83 15.80 -3.76
CA HIS A 556 -24.26 16.39 -4.97
C HIS A 556 -25.18 17.47 -5.56
N PRO A 557 -24.65 18.56 -6.14
CA PRO A 557 -25.50 19.62 -6.76
C PRO A 557 -26.47 19.10 -7.82
N GLU A 558 -26.16 18.02 -8.52
CA GLU A 558 -27.10 17.37 -9.48
C GLU A 558 -28.38 16.87 -8.79
N SER A 559 -28.33 16.57 -7.48
CA SER A 559 -29.43 16.01 -6.72
C SER A 559 -30.15 17.05 -5.85
N TYR A 560 -29.81 18.35 -5.95
CA TYR A 560 -30.43 19.40 -5.11
C TYR A 560 -31.92 19.54 -5.37
N GLU A 561 -32.36 19.44 -6.63
CA GLU A 561 -33.80 19.52 -6.97
C GLU A 561 -34.55 18.35 -6.38
N ALA A 562 -33.99 17.13 -6.39
CA ALA A 562 -34.59 15.96 -5.79
C ALA A 562 -34.67 16.10 -4.25
N ALA A 563 -33.60 16.57 -3.61
CA ALA A 563 -33.55 16.79 -2.17
C ALA A 563 -34.55 17.89 -1.72
N ALA A 564 -34.62 18.99 -2.45
CA ALA A 564 -35.58 20.09 -2.16
C ALA A 564 -37.04 19.64 -2.34
N LYS A 565 -37.30 18.82 -3.37
CA LYS A 565 -38.65 18.26 -3.59
C LYS A 565 -39.01 17.26 -2.49
N LEU A 566 -38.10 16.38 -2.08
CA LEU A 566 -38.31 15.46 -0.96
C LEU A 566 -38.67 16.21 0.31
N LEU A 567 -37.89 17.24 0.67
CA LEU A 567 -38.16 18.07 1.85
C LEU A 567 -39.55 18.72 1.79
N LYS A 568 -39.92 19.31 0.63
CA LYS A 568 -41.23 19.93 0.42
C LYS A 568 -42.36 18.92 0.56
N ASP A 569 -42.22 17.73 -0.03
CA ASP A 569 -43.26 16.68 0.00
C ASP A 569 -43.51 16.19 1.45
N LEU A 570 -42.44 16.24 2.29
CA LEU A 570 -42.52 15.89 3.73
C LEU A 570 -42.84 17.12 4.64
N GLY A 571 -43.10 18.30 4.07
CA GLY A 571 -43.48 19.53 4.83
C GLY A 571 -42.28 20.28 5.42
N TYR A 572 -41.08 20.07 4.95
CA TYR A 572 -39.87 20.75 5.39
C TYR A 572 -39.34 21.74 4.33
N THR A 573 -38.42 22.59 4.76
CA THR A 573 -37.68 23.50 3.88
C THR A 573 -36.19 23.23 3.99
N SER A 574 -35.37 23.73 3.03
CA SER A 574 -33.91 23.63 3.12
C SER A 574 -33.37 24.28 4.41
N GLU A 575 -33.99 25.31 4.93
CA GLU A 575 -33.63 25.94 6.22
C GLU A 575 -33.78 25.00 7.42
N SER A 576 -34.69 24.02 7.33
CA SER A 576 -34.89 23.03 8.41
C SER A 576 -33.62 22.19 8.67
N ILE A 577 -32.73 22.09 7.67
CA ILE A 577 -31.45 21.37 7.78
C ILE A 577 -30.48 22.11 8.69
N ARG A 578 -30.50 23.47 8.73
CA ARG A 578 -29.56 24.28 9.53
C ARG A 578 -29.69 24.05 11.03
N ASN A 579 -30.88 23.62 11.49
CA ASN A 579 -31.19 23.45 12.91
C ASN A 579 -30.76 22.07 13.49
N GLY A 580 -29.87 21.36 12.86
CA GLY A 580 -29.30 20.11 13.38
C GLY A 580 -29.80 18.82 12.71
N GLY A 581 -30.42 18.97 11.53
CA GLY A 581 -30.89 17.84 10.73
C GLY A 581 -32.29 17.36 11.09
N LEU A 582 -32.79 16.42 10.33
CA LEU A 582 -34.13 15.88 10.38
C LEU A 582 -34.09 14.40 10.80
N SER A 583 -33.81 14.12 12.07
CA SER A 583 -33.48 12.80 12.62
C SER A 583 -34.53 11.68 12.41
N THR A 584 -35.68 12.01 11.84
CA THR A 584 -36.78 11.06 11.60
C THR A 584 -37.21 10.98 10.14
N LEU A 585 -36.41 11.51 9.23
CA LEU A 585 -36.77 11.58 7.81
C LEU A 585 -36.98 10.20 7.18
N HIS A 586 -36.09 9.27 7.51
CA HIS A 586 -36.18 7.90 7.03
C HIS A 586 -37.48 7.19 7.42
N SER A 587 -37.96 7.42 8.65
CA SER A 587 -39.19 6.80 9.14
C SER A 587 -40.48 7.37 8.49
N GLN A 588 -40.39 8.52 7.83
CA GLN A 588 -41.50 9.16 7.13
C GLN A 588 -41.68 8.69 5.70
N ILE A 589 -40.65 8.02 5.15
CA ILE A 589 -40.65 7.45 3.79
C ILE A 589 -41.24 6.04 3.85
N THR A 590 -42.50 5.88 3.52
CA THR A 590 -43.21 4.59 3.60
C THR A 590 -42.90 3.64 2.41
N ASN A 591 -42.50 4.18 1.28
CA ASN A 591 -42.15 3.42 0.08
C ASN A 591 -41.00 4.12 -0.65
N GLU A 592 -39.77 3.66 -0.37
CA GLU A 592 -38.52 4.20 -0.95
C GLU A 592 -38.53 4.17 -2.48
N LYS A 593 -38.94 3.05 -3.08
CA LYS A 593 -38.98 2.89 -4.53
C LYS A 593 -39.91 3.91 -5.21
N ALA A 594 -41.13 4.02 -4.73
CA ALA A 594 -42.08 5.00 -5.30
C ALA A 594 -41.60 6.42 -5.10
N THR A 595 -41.00 6.73 -3.94
CA THR A 595 -40.43 8.04 -3.64
C THR A 595 -39.26 8.36 -4.59
N ALA A 596 -38.31 7.42 -4.78
CA ALA A 596 -37.18 7.57 -5.71
C ALA A 596 -37.65 7.84 -7.14
N GLU A 597 -38.61 7.03 -7.63
CA GLU A 597 -39.22 7.22 -8.97
C GLU A 597 -39.88 8.62 -9.10
N SER A 598 -40.57 9.06 -8.07
CA SER A 598 -41.22 10.42 -8.09
C SER A 598 -40.22 11.58 -8.12
N LEU A 599 -39.05 11.36 -7.55
CA LEU A 599 -37.95 12.33 -7.49
C LEU A 599 -37.03 12.25 -8.73
N GLY A 600 -37.21 11.23 -9.56
CA GLY A 600 -36.36 10.98 -10.72
C GLY A 600 -34.94 10.56 -10.39
N VAL A 601 -34.73 9.93 -9.22
CA VAL A 601 -33.43 9.39 -8.76
C VAL A 601 -33.52 7.89 -8.51
N GLY A 602 -32.38 7.21 -8.38
CA GLY A 602 -32.35 5.82 -7.96
C GLY A 602 -32.52 5.65 -6.45
N GLU A 603 -32.86 4.43 -6.02
CA GLU A 603 -33.08 4.11 -4.60
C GLU A 603 -31.83 4.36 -3.75
N MET A 604 -30.63 4.02 -4.27
CA MET A 604 -29.36 4.26 -3.55
C MET A 604 -29.09 5.77 -3.39
N THR A 605 -29.38 6.56 -4.41
CA THR A 605 -29.24 8.03 -4.37
C THR A 605 -30.22 8.64 -3.39
N LEU A 606 -31.47 8.16 -3.34
CA LEU A 606 -32.46 8.58 -2.35
C LEU A 606 -31.98 8.28 -0.94
N HIS A 607 -31.47 7.08 -0.69
CA HIS A 607 -30.94 6.68 0.62
C HIS A 607 -29.80 7.60 1.07
N ASP A 608 -28.83 7.87 0.17
CA ASP A 608 -27.74 8.80 0.46
C ASP A 608 -28.23 10.24 0.77
N ILE A 609 -29.23 10.72 0.02
CA ILE A 609 -29.85 12.04 0.29
C ILE A 609 -30.48 12.06 1.68
N VAL A 610 -31.26 11.05 2.03
CA VAL A 610 -31.92 10.96 3.34
C VAL A 610 -30.93 10.95 4.48
N GLU A 611 -29.90 10.10 4.39
CA GLU A 611 -28.83 10.00 5.40
C GLU A 611 -28.12 11.35 5.63
N GLU A 612 -27.82 12.07 4.55
CA GLU A 612 -27.16 13.39 4.62
C GLU A 612 -28.09 14.51 5.14
N LEU A 613 -29.38 14.41 4.89
CA LEU A 613 -30.37 15.35 5.42
C LEU A 613 -30.68 15.12 6.91
N GLU A 614 -30.60 13.87 7.37
CA GLU A 614 -30.74 13.54 8.79
C GLU A 614 -29.55 14.00 9.62
N LYS A 615 -28.35 13.95 9.08
CA LYS A 615 -27.09 14.30 9.76
C LYS A 615 -26.20 15.19 8.87
N PRO A 616 -26.62 16.44 8.62
CA PRO A 616 -25.87 17.34 7.75
C PRO A 616 -24.47 17.63 8.33
N GLY A 617 -23.44 17.61 7.48
CA GLY A 617 -22.07 17.89 7.89
C GLY A 617 -21.42 16.85 8.80
N ARG A 618 -22.00 15.65 8.91
CA ARG A 618 -21.44 14.55 9.72
C ARG A 618 -20.01 14.21 9.29
N ASP A 619 -19.13 14.17 10.27
CA ASP A 619 -17.81 13.60 10.12
C ASP A 619 -17.85 12.09 10.47
N PRO A 620 -17.57 11.17 9.53
CA PRO A 620 -17.61 9.73 9.80
C PRO A 620 -16.58 9.27 10.85
N ARG A 621 -15.58 10.09 11.16
CA ARG A 621 -14.58 9.83 12.19
C ARG A 621 -15.12 10.01 13.61
N SER A 622 -16.19 10.76 13.80
CA SER A 622 -16.76 11.04 15.13
C SER A 622 -17.31 9.79 15.84
N GLU A 623 -17.61 8.73 15.10
CA GLU A 623 -18.10 7.44 15.62
C GLU A 623 -16.97 6.48 15.97
N MET A 624 -15.72 6.82 15.65
CA MET A 624 -14.55 6.01 15.97
C MET A 624 -14.13 6.18 17.44
N PRO A 625 -13.46 5.18 18.05
CA PRO A 625 -12.94 5.30 19.41
C PRO A 625 -11.98 6.48 19.54
N LYS A 626 -12.24 7.37 20.50
CA LYS A 626 -11.36 8.52 20.76
C LYS A 626 -10.05 8.07 21.38
N PRO A 627 -8.92 8.79 21.14
CA PRO A 627 -7.63 8.49 21.77
C PRO A 627 -7.75 8.42 23.31
N VAL A 628 -7.05 7.47 23.91
CA VAL A 628 -7.04 7.28 25.36
C VAL A 628 -6.25 8.41 26.00
N LEU A 629 -6.92 9.25 26.78
CA LEU A 629 -6.30 10.29 27.60
C LEU A 629 -5.69 9.66 28.86
N ARG A 630 -4.42 9.95 29.11
CA ARG A 630 -3.66 9.39 30.24
C ARG A 630 -3.33 10.45 31.26
N THR A 631 -3.25 10.03 32.53
CA THR A 631 -2.83 10.87 33.66
C THR A 631 -1.69 10.22 34.46
N ASP A 632 -1.37 8.96 34.18
CA ASP A 632 -0.38 8.16 34.88
C ASP A 632 0.38 7.23 33.92
N VAL A 633 1.53 6.71 34.35
CA VAL A 633 2.36 5.72 33.63
C VAL A 633 2.36 4.42 34.42
N LEU A 634 2.11 3.31 33.69
CA LEU A 634 2.41 1.96 34.18
C LEU A 634 3.83 1.57 33.73
N GLU A 635 4.61 0.99 34.62
CA GLU A 635 5.91 0.42 34.27
C GLU A 635 5.79 -1.09 34.01
N MET A 636 6.70 -1.65 33.20
CA MET A 636 6.70 -3.10 32.91
C MET A 636 6.78 -3.95 34.18
N LYS A 637 7.44 -3.48 35.24
CA LYS A 637 7.54 -4.16 36.53
C LYS A 637 6.21 -4.23 37.29
N ASP A 638 5.27 -3.33 36.95
CA ASP A 638 3.94 -3.26 37.59
C ASP A 638 2.96 -4.24 36.95
N LEU A 639 3.30 -4.75 35.76
CA LEU A 639 2.47 -5.72 35.04
C LEU A 639 2.55 -7.10 35.72
N LYS A 640 1.38 -7.68 35.94
CA LYS A 640 1.22 -9.05 36.45
C LYS A 640 0.52 -9.91 35.40
N GLU A 641 0.91 -11.18 35.33
CA GLU A 641 0.19 -12.16 34.51
C GLU A 641 -1.29 -12.21 34.94
N GLY A 642 -2.17 -12.27 33.96
CA GLY A 642 -3.62 -12.21 34.17
C GLY A 642 -4.21 -10.81 34.26
N MET A 643 -3.41 -9.74 34.32
CA MET A 643 -3.90 -8.37 34.38
C MET A 643 -4.59 -7.98 33.07
N VAL A 644 -5.81 -7.48 33.16
CA VAL A 644 -6.60 -7.00 31.99
C VAL A 644 -6.45 -5.49 31.88
N LEU A 645 -6.06 -5.04 30.68
CA LEU A 645 -5.79 -3.64 30.37
C LEU A 645 -6.45 -3.24 29.06
N LYS A 646 -6.79 -1.96 28.94
CA LYS A 646 -7.13 -1.38 27.66
C LYS A 646 -5.87 -0.94 26.94
N GLY A 647 -5.73 -1.37 25.70
CA GLY A 647 -4.60 -0.99 24.88
C GLY A 647 -5.03 -0.43 23.53
N THR A 648 -4.14 0.34 22.90
CA THR A 648 -4.34 0.84 21.55
C THR A 648 -3.45 0.08 20.58
N VAL A 649 -4.02 -0.46 19.52
CA VAL A 649 -3.28 -1.17 18.47
C VAL A 649 -2.39 -0.18 17.74
N ARG A 650 -1.07 -0.35 17.82
CA ARG A 650 -0.08 0.53 17.18
C ARG A 650 0.35 0.07 15.81
N ASN A 651 0.46 -1.23 15.64
CA ASN A 651 0.90 -1.83 14.38
C ASN A 651 0.28 -3.22 14.22
N VAL A 652 -0.08 -3.55 12.99
CA VAL A 652 -0.60 -4.87 12.62
C VAL A 652 0.33 -5.48 11.58
N ILE A 653 0.79 -6.69 11.86
CA ILE A 653 1.72 -7.45 11.02
C ILE A 653 1.17 -8.86 10.80
N ASP A 654 1.71 -9.61 9.84
CA ASP A 654 1.17 -10.91 9.40
C ASP A 654 0.98 -11.94 10.54
N PHE A 655 1.80 -11.88 11.57
CA PHE A 655 1.76 -12.84 12.69
C PHE A 655 1.15 -12.30 13.99
N GLY A 656 0.67 -11.04 14.00
CA GLY A 656 0.06 -10.49 15.20
C GLY A 656 -0.14 -8.98 15.15
N ALA A 657 -0.48 -8.39 16.30
CA ALA A 657 -0.59 -6.96 16.50
C ALA A 657 0.23 -6.49 17.70
N PHE A 658 0.86 -5.35 17.55
CA PHE A 658 1.49 -4.64 18.65
C PHE A 658 0.49 -3.69 19.28
N VAL A 659 0.31 -3.82 20.60
CA VAL A 659 -0.67 -3.09 21.38
C VAL A 659 0.03 -2.29 22.47
N ASP A 660 -0.17 -0.98 22.47
CA ASP A 660 0.27 -0.08 23.53
C ASP A 660 -0.72 -0.17 24.70
N ILE A 661 -0.30 -0.75 25.79
CA ILE A 661 -1.08 -0.91 27.03
C ILE A 661 -0.73 0.13 28.11
N GLY A 662 -0.03 1.20 27.73
CA GLY A 662 0.37 2.25 28.66
C GLY A 662 1.69 2.01 29.39
N VAL A 663 2.41 0.95 29.05
CA VAL A 663 3.80 0.71 29.45
C VAL A 663 4.73 1.07 28.30
N HIS A 664 6.01 1.29 28.59
CA HIS A 664 7.01 1.76 27.62
C HIS A 664 7.40 0.76 26.52
N GLN A 665 6.76 -0.39 26.47
CA GLN A 665 6.98 -1.44 25.48
C GLN A 665 5.64 -1.92 24.97
N ASP A 666 5.45 -1.90 23.67
CA ASP A 666 4.27 -2.48 23.07
C ASP A 666 4.22 -3.99 23.35
N GLY A 667 3.07 -4.47 23.76
CA GLY A 667 2.82 -5.89 23.92
C GLY A 667 2.44 -6.53 22.58
N LEU A 668 2.88 -7.76 22.36
CA LEU A 668 2.52 -8.53 21.17
C LEU A 668 1.30 -9.42 21.48
N VAL A 669 0.23 -9.23 20.73
CA VAL A 669 -0.86 -10.21 20.60
C VAL A 669 -0.58 -11.03 19.36
N HIS A 670 -0.15 -12.28 19.54
CA HIS A 670 0.07 -13.18 18.41
C HIS A 670 -1.26 -13.55 17.74
N ILE A 671 -1.27 -13.82 16.45
CA ILE A 671 -2.49 -14.14 15.66
C ILE A 671 -3.33 -15.26 16.32
N SER A 672 -2.69 -16.25 16.92
CA SER A 672 -3.37 -17.33 17.66
C SER A 672 -4.03 -16.89 18.97
N GLN A 673 -3.74 -15.70 19.47
CA GLN A 673 -4.24 -15.13 20.72
C GLN A 673 -5.27 -14.01 20.51
N MET A 674 -5.70 -13.76 19.27
CA MET A 674 -6.64 -12.67 18.94
C MET A 674 -8.10 -13.11 19.07
N THR A 675 -8.42 -14.31 18.61
CA THR A 675 -9.79 -14.82 18.57
C THR A 675 -9.80 -16.35 18.63
N GLU A 676 -10.92 -16.94 19.02
CA GLU A 676 -11.12 -18.40 19.03
C GLU A 676 -11.26 -18.99 17.62
N ARG A 677 -11.82 -18.23 16.69
CA ARG A 677 -11.94 -18.69 15.29
C ARG A 677 -10.59 -18.62 14.58
N TYR A 678 -10.37 -19.53 13.63
CA TYR A 678 -9.21 -19.43 12.73
C TYR A 678 -9.30 -18.20 11.85
N ILE A 679 -8.24 -17.40 11.79
CA ILE A 679 -8.09 -16.24 10.93
C ILE A 679 -6.81 -16.38 10.10
N LYS A 680 -6.82 -15.85 8.89
CA LYS A 680 -5.66 -15.88 7.99
C LYS A 680 -4.72 -14.70 8.23
N HIS A 681 -5.29 -13.57 8.66
CA HIS A 681 -4.53 -12.35 8.90
C HIS A 681 -5.11 -11.57 10.09
N PRO A 682 -4.26 -10.97 10.94
CA PRO A 682 -4.70 -10.17 12.09
C PRO A 682 -5.66 -9.02 11.78
N LEU A 683 -5.59 -8.42 10.58
CA LEU A 683 -6.52 -7.37 10.13
C LEU A 683 -7.98 -7.84 9.96
N GLU A 684 -8.26 -9.13 10.07
CA GLU A 684 -9.64 -9.65 10.15
C GLU A 684 -10.28 -9.40 11.52
N VAL A 685 -9.47 -9.05 12.53
CA VAL A 685 -9.91 -8.88 13.92
C VAL A 685 -9.63 -7.47 14.44
N VAL A 686 -8.45 -6.93 14.16
CA VAL A 686 -8.02 -5.62 14.66
C VAL A 686 -7.40 -4.76 13.58
N SER A 687 -7.47 -3.45 13.76
CA SER A 687 -6.84 -2.45 12.90
C SER A 687 -6.00 -1.48 13.74
N VAL A 688 -5.04 -0.80 13.11
CA VAL A 688 -4.22 0.22 13.80
C VAL A 688 -5.13 1.33 14.33
N GLY A 689 -4.95 1.69 15.60
CA GLY A 689 -5.76 2.68 16.29
C GLY A 689 -6.95 2.10 17.06
N ASP A 690 -7.28 0.82 16.88
CA ASP A 690 -8.34 0.16 17.65
C ASP A 690 -7.98 0.13 19.13
N ILE A 691 -8.99 0.37 19.99
CA ILE A 691 -8.88 0.18 21.44
C ILE A 691 -9.39 -1.22 21.75
N VAL A 692 -8.52 -2.05 22.29
CA VAL A 692 -8.80 -3.45 22.57
C VAL A 692 -8.57 -3.75 24.05
N ASP A 693 -9.39 -4.63 24.62
CA ASP A 693 -9.10 -5.22 25.92
C ASP A 693 -8.13 -6.37 25.73
N VAL A 694 -7.02 -6.36 26.49
CA VAL A 694 -5.99 -7.38 26.42
C VAL A 694 -5.61 -7.84 27.81
N GLN A 695 -5.27 -9.12 27.93
CA GLN A 695 -4.76 -9.71 29.17
C GLN A 695 -3.27 -10.02 29.02
N VAL A 696 -2.50 -9.68 30.04
CA VAL A 696 -1.07 -9.98 30.11
C VAL A 696 -0.86 -11.49 30.29
N MET A 697 -0.18 -12.12 29.32
CA MET A 697 0.17 -13.54 29.39
C MET A 697 1.52 -13.76 30.06
N SER A 698 2.52 -12.97 29.69
CA SER A 698 3.86 -13.03 30.27
C SER A 698 4.61 -11.71 30.07
N VAL A 699 5.53 -11.44 30.99
CA VAL A 699 6.41 -10.26 30.94
C VAL A 699 7.86 -10.72 31.12
N ASP A 700 8.69 -10.54 30.11
CA ASP A 700 10.13 -10.76 30.14
C ASP A 700 10.86 -9.41 30.30
N LEU A 701 11.23 -9.09 31.54
CA LEU A 701 11.92 -7.82 31.84
C LEU A 701 13.32 -7.74 31.22
N ASN A 702 14.00 -8.89 31.06
CA ASN A 702 15.35 -8.93 30.50
C ASN A 702 15.35 -8.68 28.99
N LYS A 703 14.43 -9.32 28.28
CA LYS A 703 14.26 -9.17 26.83
C LYS A 703 13.34 -8.03 26.45
N LYS A 704 12.76 -7.32 27.41
CA LYS A 704 11.76 -6.26 27.22
C LYS A 704 10.61 -6.72 26.30
N ARG A 705 10.04 -7.89 26.58
CA ARG A 705 8.94 -8.45 25.79
C ARG A 705 7.71 -8.64 26.67
N ILE A 706 6.55 -8.25 26.12
CA ILE A 706 5.24 -8.45 26.74
C ILE A 706 4.42 -9.28 25.78
N GLN A 707 3.88 -10.40 26.25
CA GLN A 707 2.93 -11.20 25.48
C GLN A 707 1.53 -10.95 26.01
N LEU A 708 0.62 -10.69 25.09
CA LEU A 708 -0.76 -10.36 25.37
C LEU A 708 -1.71 -11.34 24.67
N THR A 709 -2.92 -11.46 25.22
CA THR A 709 -4.04 -12.18 24.60
C THR A 709 -5.29 -11.32 24.61
N MET A 710 -6.08 -11.41 23.54
CA MET A 710 -7.44 -10.86 23.47
C MET A 710 -8.49 -11.91 23.85
N LYS A 711 -8.08 -13.16 24.09
CA LYS A 711 -8.93 -14.24 24.60
C LYS A 711 -9.02 -14.12 26.12
N ILE A 712 -9.85 -13.16 26.56
CA ILE A 712 -9.97 -12.86 28.00
C ILE A 712 -10.97 -13.85 28.59
N ASP A 713 -10.53 -14.60 29.59
CA ASP A 713 -11.40 -15.46 30.38
C ASP A 713 -12.11 -14.61 31.44
N HIS A 714 -13.37 -14.26 31.23
CA HIS A 714 -14.19 -13.50 32.17
C HIS A 714 -14.71 -14.34 33.35
N SER A 715 -14.21 -15.59 33.52
CA SER A 715 -14.66 -16.52 34.54
C SER A 715 -13.78 -16.57 35.81
N LYS A 716 -12.80 -15.62 35.92
CA LYS A 716 -11.99 -15.48 37.15
C LYS A 716 -12.18 -14.16 37.84
#